data_b958434f0dbbc8465a4f3f36c8417ee0
#
_entry.id   b958434f0dbbc8465a4f3f36c8417ee0
#
_cell.length_a   1.000
_cell.length_b   1.000
_cell.length_c   1.000
_cell.angle_alpha   90.00
_cell.angle_beta   90.00
_cell.angle_gamma   90.00
#
_symmetry.space_group_name_H-M   'P 1'
#
loop_
_entity.id
_entity.type
_entity.pdbx_description
1 polymer ?
#
loop_
_entity_poly.entity_id
_entity_poly.type
_entity_poly.pdbx_seq_one_letter_code
_entity_poly.pdbx_strand_id
1 'polypeptide(L)'
;VVKNKIPVYAIHLNCDRPPFGLGLIISYLKQSLAPEEIERLDFSSGYIIDAERLREEIEEKGNGIFLFSTYLWNINSHMAESVLIKNRFEDAMIVFGGPFIPRDEELAKRFIVEHPHIDVMVLGEGEDAVLNVIRSYLSDKKYHDIRDITYIKGSEPVFTGIGCIDDVKKLSSPYLSGEYDSFLSVHKPHMVTLETTRGCPFKCAFCDWGQSTNQKIREFDLERIYNELEWVGKNKIPVIELSDSNLGILKRDIKVAEYICEIKERYGFPKEIAANFAKNSHDNVIEIIKKTKEAGLVSQAILSIQTLHSETLRIIGRKNLNEEHYRKSLELFRGLNLPVTIELMLGLPRSTTQSFMSDLQWACDFNLGVYVHFTILIPNTEISRRDFREKYKIVTAAESNLSDPEYLLEIGLKPINENQVVSLESMSQNEFIKMMKLTALFNTFYGESILKYVMFFLKNEHNILQTQFLYDLQHNDLSEYPQILKLRDRGDPDETTVPFTGHEGVLWDTVYENGWEKFYSEVKQYILANYDIADGEELQTVLDIQQFVMGYYGRTLPATREFKYDFPQYFKDIVGGKKNKGLAEYGKCRIKVTDPLNLCSKSSKPDYYEPHHGHIELASDLNAIRFGFDLNEIKDY
;
A
#
# COMPACT_ATOMS: atom_id res chain seq x y z
N VAL A 1 36.18 -28.01 -25.77
CA VAL A 1 35.99 -27.72 -24.34
C VAL A 1 34.79 -26.76 -24.26
N VAL A 2 33.62 -27.27 -23.90
CA VAL A 2 32.47 -26.42 -23.57
C VAL A 2 32.92 -25.61 -22.36
N LYS A 3 33.19 -24.31 -22.53
CA LYS A 3 33.41 -23.40 -21.39
C LYS A 3 32.13 -23.42 -20.57
N ASN A 4 32.21 -23.76 -19.28
CA ASN A 4 31.09 -23.64 -18.39
C ASN A 4 30.58 -22.19 -18.47
N LYS A 5 29.30 -22.01 -18.76
CA LYS A 5 28.67 -20.70 -18.76
C LYS A 5 28.68 -20.12 -17.34
N ILE A 6 28.70 -18.82 -17.23
CA ILE A 6 28.64 -18.10 -15.94
C ILE A 6 27.18 -17.94 -15.55
N PRO A 7 26.74 -18.53 -14.41
CA PRO A 7 25.37 -18.34 -13.94
C PRO A 7 25.05 -16.88 -13.63
N VAL A 8 23.85 -16.44 -14.03
CA VAL A 8 23.31 -15.12 -13.69
C VAL A 8 22.05 -15.33 -12.87
N TYR A 9 22.10 -14.96 -11.60
CA TYR A 9 21.03 -15.10 -10.65
C TYR A 9 20.27 -13.77 -10.53
N ALA A 10 19.01 -13.73 -10.97
CA ALA A 10 18.12 -12.57 -10.86
C ALA A 10 17.27 -12.69 -9.58
N ILE A 11 17.64 -11.95 -8.53
CA ILE A 11 17.17 -12.19 -7.16
C ILE A 11 16.28 -11.05 -6.67
N HIS A 12 15.05 -11.41 -6.27
CA HIS A 12 14.09 -10.50 -5.65
C HIS A 12 13.29 -11.24 -4.58
N LEU A 13 13.92 -11.45 -3.43
CA LEU A 13 13.34 -12.25 -2.34
C LEU A 13 12.07 -11.58 -1.77
N ASN A 14 11.22 -12.40 -1.15
CA ASN A 14 9.96 -11.99 -0.52
C ASN A 14 9.00 -11.33 -1.52
N CYS A 15 8.86 -11.92 -2.71
CA CYS A 15 7.98 -11.44 -3.77
C CYS A 15 7.02 -12.55 -4.22
N ASP A 16 5.78 -12.19 -4.54
CA ASP A 16 4.71 -13.10 -4.97
C ASP A 16 4.39 -13.01 -6.48
N ARG A 17 5.13 -12.16 -7.20
CA ARG A 17 4.88 -11.82 -8.61
C ARG A 17 6.17 -11.74 -9.43
N PRO A 18 6.09 -11.69 -10.78
CA PRO A 18 7.28 -11.48 -11.60
C PRO A 18 7.98 -10.18 -11.25
N PRO A 19 9.29 -10.19 -10.93
CA PRO A 19 10.03 -9.00 -10.53
C PRO A 19 10.23 -8.03 -11.70
N PHE A 20 9.38 -7.02 -11.83
CA PHE A 20 9.31 -6.17 -13.01
C PHE A 20 10.64 -5.45 -13.34
N GLY A 21 11.29 -4.85 -12.35
CA GLY A 21 12.58 -4.15 -12.55
C GLY A 21 13.68 -5.08 -13.06
N LEU A 22 13.81 -6.28 -12.47
CA LEU A 22 14.75 -7.30 -12.97
C LEU A 22 14.34 -7.81 -14.36
N GLY A 23 13.05 -7.97 -14.60
CA GLY A 23 12.54 -8.36 -15.92
C GLY A 23 12.98 -7.40 -17.02
N LEU A 24 12.86 -6.09 -16.78
CA LEU A 24 13.35 -5.05 -17.69
C LEU A 24 14.87 -5.15 -17.89
N ILE A 25 15.63 -5.31 -16.82
CA ILE A 25 17.09 -5.43 -16.86
C ILE A 25 17.51 -6.66 -17.68
N ILE A 26 17.00 -7.85 -17.36
CA ILE A 26 17.36 -9.10 -18.06
C ILE A 26 16.93 -9.06 -19.53
N SER A 27 15.73 -8.57 -19.81
CA SER A 27 15.24 -8.41 -21.18
C SER A 27 16.12 -7.45 -21.99
N TYR A 28 16.55 -6.34 -21.38
CA TYR A 28 17.45 -5.37 -22.00
C TYR A 28 18.87 -5.92 -22.20
N LEU A 29 19.40 -6.69 -21.22
CA LEU A 29 20.67 -7.39 -21.35
C LEU A 29 20.67 -8.34 -22.55
N LYS A 30 19.67 -9.21 -22.66
CA LYS A 30 19.56 -10.19 -23.76
C LYS A 30 19.38 -9.52 -25.12
N GLN A 31 18.75 -8.35 -25.19
CA GLN A 31 18.61 -7.56 -26.40
C GLN A 31 19.94 -6.88 -26.80
N SER A 32 20.75 -6.43 -25.83
CA SER A 32 21.86 -5.51 -26.06
C SER A 32 23.24 -6.14 -26.07
N LEU A 33 23.39 -7.32 -25.42
CA LEU A 33 24.64 -8.08 -25.45
C LEU A 33 24.87 -8.70 -26.83
N ALA A 34 26.15 -8.77 -27.24
CA ALA A 34 26.53 -9.48 -28.44
C ALA A 34 26.31 -11.00 -28.28
N PRO A 35 26.05 -11.76 -29.36
CA PRO A 35 25.84 -13.20 -29.27
C PRO A 35 26.95 -13.95 -28.50
N GLU A 36 28.21 -13.60 -28.71
CA GLU A 36 29.37 -14.18 -28.04
C GLU A 36 29.45 -13.82 -26.54
N GLU A 37 28.87 -12.70 -26.12
CA GLU A 37 28.73 -12.31 -24.69
C GLU A 37 27.62 -13.15 -24.03
N ILE A 38 26.47 -13.30 -24.71
CA ILE A 38 25.34 -14.11 -24.24
C ILE A 38 25.70 -15.59 -24.11
N GLU A 39 26.46 -16.15 -25.06
CA GLU A 39 26.92 -17.55 -25.02
C GLU A 39 27.75 -17.87 -23.76
N ARG A 40 28.36 -16.87 -23.15
CA ARG A 40 29.15 -17.02 -21.92
C ARG A 40 28.32 -16.99 -20.63
N LEU A 41 27.06 -16.60 -20.72
CA LEU A 41 26.15 -16.41 -19.57
C LEU A 41 25.07 -17.50 -19.54
N ASP A 42 24.68 -17.91 -18.35
CA ASP A 42 23.57 -18.83 -18.12
C ASP A 42 22.46 -18.12 -17.31
N PHE A 43 21.32 -17.86 -17.97
CA PHE A 43 20.13 -17.26 -17.37
C PHE A 43 19.07 -18.31 -17.00
N SER A 44 19.42 -19.60 -16.97
CA SER A 44 18.43 -20.68 -16.79
C SER A 44 17.84 -20.77 -15.37
N SER A 45 18.43 -20.11 -14.36
CA SER A 45 17.84 -19.99 -13.02
C SER A 45 16.54 -19.18 -13.00
N GLY A 46 16.30 -18.36 -14.03
CA GLY A 46 15.14 -17.48 -14.09
C GLY A 46 15.13 -16.44 -12.97
N TYR A 47 13.94 -16.13 -12.46
CA TYR A 47 13.76 -15.17 -11.36
C TYR A 47 13.60 -15.92 -10.04
N ILE A 48 14.41 -15.54 -9.06
CA ILE A 48 14.48 -16.17 -7.74
C ILE A 48 13.79 -15.26 -6.74
N ILE A 49 12.68 -15.75 -6.16
CA ILE A 49 11.81 -14.96 -5.28
C ILE A 49 11.83 -15.43 -3.82
N ASP A 50 12.48 -16.55 -3.53
CA ASP A 50 12.66 -17.08 -2.18
C ASP A 50 14.10 -17.56 -1.95
N ALA A 51 14.50 -17.58 -0.67
CA ALA A 51 15.87 -17.90 -0.29
C ALA A 51 16.22 -19.40 -0.40
N GLU A 52 15.25 -20.28 -0.24
CA GLU A 52 15.47 -21.74 -0.34
C GLU A 52 15.85 -22.10 -1.79
N ARG A 53 15.05 -21.63 -2.74
CA ARG A 53 15.35 -21.80 -4.16
C ARG A 53 16.69 -21.17 -4.56
N LEU A 54 17.04 -20.00 -3.99
CA LEU A 54 18.36 -19.39 -4.24
C LEU A 54 19.48 -20.34 -3.86
N ARG A 55 19.38 -20.98 -2.70
CA ARG A 55 20.39 -21.92 -2.20
C ARG A 55 20.45 -23.18 -3.05
N GLU A 56 19.31 -23.72 -3.47
CA GLU A 56 19.25 -24.88 -4.39
C GLU A 56 19.93 -24.58 -5.73
N GLU A 57 19.63 -23.44 -6.35
CA GLU A 57 20.24 -23.02 -7.62
C GLU A 57 21.76 -22.82 -7.49
N ILE A 58 22.22 -22.28 -6.35
CA ILE A 58 23.66 -22.15 -6.05
C ILE A 58 24.33 -23.50 -5.84
N GLU A 59 23.67 -24.48 -5.20
CA GLU A 59 24.18 -25.83 -5.08
C GLU A 59 24.36 -26.50 -6.45
N GLU A 60 23.43 -26.32 -7.36
CA GLU A 60 23.43 -26.93 -8.68
C GLU A 60 24.43 -26.26 -9.63
N LYS A 61 24.47 -24.92 -9.68
CA LYS A 61 25.19 -24.18 -10.71
C LYS A 61 26.48 -23.51 -10.23
N GLY A 62 26.64 -23.34 -8.93
CA GLY A 62 27.83 -22.78 -8.32
C GLY A 62 27.95 -21.26 -8.37
N ASN A 63 29.20 -20.79 -8.44
CA ASN A 63 29.52 -19.36 -8.46
C ASN A 63 29.07 -18.64 -9.73
N GLY A 64 28.72 -17.34 -9.62
CA GLY A 64 28.24 -16.56 -10.75
C GLY A 64 28.10 -15.07 -10.47
N ILE A 65 27.15 -14.47 -11.17
CA ILE A 65 26.76 -13.06 -11.03
C ILE A 65 25.41 -13.00 -10.34
N PHE A 66 25.34 -12.30 -9.20
CA PHE A 66 24.18 -12.21 -8.34
C PHE A 66 23.59 -10.80 -8.40
N LEU A 67 22.43 -10.63 -9.05
CA LEU A 67 21.75 -9.36 -9.23
C LEU A 67 20.60 -9.24 -8.23
N PHE A 68 20.77 -8.42 -7.19
CA PHE A 68 19.79 -8.18 -6.14
C PHE A 68 18.96 -6.93 -6.41
N SER A 69 17.65 -7.07 -6.60
CA SER A 69 16.70 -5.97 -6.72
C SER A 69 16.13 -5.61 -5.36
N THR A 70 16.63 -4.53 -4.76
CA THR A 70 16.52 -4.25 -3.34
C THR A 70 15.46 -3.20 -3.04
N TYR A 71 14.52 -3.57 -2.17
CA TYR A 71 13.44 -2.76 -1.64
C TYR A 71 13.46 -2.77 -0.10
N LEU A 72 12.65 -1.94 0.52
CA LEU A 72 12.54 -1.87 1.98
C LEU A 72 12.22 -3.23 2.62
N TRP A 73 11.32 -4.00 2.02
CA TRP A 73 10.84 -5.27 2.57
C TRP A 73 11.76 -6.48 2.35
N ASN A 74 12.79 -6.36 1.51
CA ASN A 74 13.70 -7.48 1.23
C ASN A 74 15.17 -7.18 1.48
N ILE A 75 15.52 -5.94 1.89
CA ILE A 75 16.92 -5.55 2.11
C ILE A 75 17.63 -6.50 3.09
N ASN A 76 17.00 -6.85 4.19
CA ASN A 76 17.61 -7.70 5.21
C ASN A 76 17.86 -9.12 4.71
N SER A 77 16.90 -9.71 3.99
CA SER A 77 17.07 -11.01 3.33
C SER A 77 18.18 -10.98 2.28
N HIS A 78 18.24 -9.91 1.47
CA HIS A 78 19.29 -9.74 0.46
C HIS A 78 20.69 -9.60 1.10
N MET A 79 20.78 -8.81 2.18
CA MET A 79 22.04 -8.67 2.92
C MET A 79 22.52 -10.00 3.48
N ALA A 80 21.63 -10.77 4.09
CA ALA A 80 21.95 -12.08 4.65
C ALA A 80 22.45 -13.05 3.59
N GLU A 81 21.69 -13.25 2.51
CA GLU A 81 22.06 -14.18 1.45
C GLU A 81 23.34 -13.74 0.73
N SER A 82 23.55 -12.45 0.50
CA SER A 82 24.77 -11.95 -0.15
C SER A 82 26.03 -12.19 0.68
N VAL A 83 25.95 -12.07 2.02
CA VAL A 83 27.06 -12.44 2.91
C VAL A 83 27.35 -13.93 2.85
N LEU A 84 26.32 -14.79 2.90
CA LEU A 84 26.49 -16.24 2.80
C LEU A 84 27.11 -16.64 1.45
N ILE A 85 26.68 -16.02 0.35
CA ILE A 85 27.24 -16.24 -0.98
C ILE A 85 28.71 -15.84 -1.01
N LYS A 86 29.06 -14.66 -0.49
CA LYS A 86 30.44 -14.15 -0.51
C LYS A 86 31.37 -14.99 0.36
N ASN A 87 30.88 -15.50 1.49
CA ASN A 87 31.63 -16.42 2.35
C ASN A 87 31.90 -17.79 1.67
N ARG A 88 31.00 -18.22 0.79
CA ARG A 88 31.14 -19.46 0.03
C ARG A 88 32.02 -19.29 -1.22
N PHE A 89 31.87 -18.15 -1.90
CA PHE A 89 32.57 -17.82 -3.13
C PHE A 89 33.18 -16.42 -3.04
N GLU A 90 34.43 -16.32 -2.67
CA GLU A 90 35.13 -15.03 -2.49
C GLU A 90 35.11 -14.18 -3.78
N ASP A 91 35.14 -14.84 -4.94
CA ASP A 91 35.12 -14.19 -6.28
C ASP A 91 33.71 -14.02 -6.89
N ALA A 92 32.63 -14.31 -6.14
CA ALA A 92 31.27 -14.06 -6.55
C ALA A 92 31.09 -12.57 -6.91
N MET A 93 30.38 -12.30 -8.00
CA MET A 93 30.01 -10.93 -8.38
C MET A 93 28.67 -10.55 -7.78
N ILE A 94 28.67 -9.74 -6.75
CA ILE A 94 27.48 -9.29 -6.02
C ILE A 94 27.10 -7.87 -6.46
N VAL A 95 25.95 -7.74 -7.11
CA VAL A 95 25.41 -6.45 -7.61
C VAL A 95 24.10 -6.12 -6.90
N PHE A 96 24.07 -5.01 -6.20
CA PHE A 96 22.86 -4.47 -5.57
C PHE A 96 22.30 -3.32 -6.37
N GLY A 97 21.00 -3.33 -6.60
CA GLY A 97 20.26 -2.23 -7.24
C GLY A 97 18.86 -2.11 -6.64
N GLY A 98 18.07 -1.19 -7.16
CA GLY A 98 16.70 -0.98 -6.75
C GLY A 98 16.49 0.24 -5.85
N PRO A 99 15.23 0.54 -5.48
CA PRO A 99 14.86 1.80 -4.82
C PRO A 99 15.50 2.03 -3.45
N PHE A 100 15.88 0.95 -2.73
CA PHE A 100 16.46 1.08 -1.40
C PHE A 100 17.93 1.48 -1.41
N ILE A 101 18.63 1.36 -2.53
CA ILE A 101 20.06 1.67 -2.61
C ILE A 101 20.28 3.18 -2.53
N PRO A 102 21.14 3.67 -1.59
CA PRO A 102 21.43 5.09 -1.45
C PRO A 102 21.99 5.70 -2.74
N ARG A 103 21.43 6.83 -3.16
CA ARG A 103 21.86 7.57 -4.37
C ARG A 103 22.61 8.87 -4.06
N ASP A 104 22.56 9.35 -2.82
CA ASP A 104 23.44 10.42 -2.37
C ASP A 104 24.90 9.93 -2.34
N GLU A 105 25.83 10.73 -2.84
CA GLU A 105 27.24 10.32 -2.98
C GLU A 105 27.87 9.91 -1.64
N GLU A 106 27.66 10.70 -0.58
CA GLU A 106 28.23 10.42 0.75
C GLU A 106 27.63 9.14 1.34
N LEU A 107 26.30 9.01 1.23
CA LEU A 107 25.57 7.84 1.74
C LEU A 107 25.94 6.58 0.94
N ALA A 108 26.03 6.66 -0.38
CA ALA A 108 26.38 5.53 -1.23
C ALA A 108 27.81 5.04 -0.97
N LYS A 109 28.77 5.97 -0.86
CA LYS A 109 30.16 5.64 -0.51
C LYS A 109 30.28 5.00 0.88
N ARG A 110 29.54 5.51 1.87
CA ARG A 110 29.52 4.95 3.20
C ARG A 110 28.90 3.55 3.19
N PHE A 111 27.75 3.37 2.53
CA PHE A 111 27.03 2.11 2.48
C PHE A 111 27.89 0.98 1.91
N ILE A 112 28.60 1.21 0.79
CA ILE A 112 29.45 0.16 0.18
C ILE A 112 30.67 -0.16 1.03
N VAL A 113 31.22 0.79 1.78
CA VAL A 113 32.34 0.56 2.72
C VAL A 113 31.86 -0.25 3.94
N GLU A 114 30.67 0.02 4.44
CA GLU A 114 30.07 -0.72 5.56
C GLU A 114 29.64 -2.15 5.17
N HIS A 115 29.47 -2.41 3.85
CA HIS A 115 29.00 -3.70 3.32
C HIS A 115 29.96 -4.27 2.25
N PRO A 116 31.18 -4.68 2.67
CA PRO A 116 32.26 -5.08 1.74
C PRO A 116 31.98 -6.35 0.92
N HIS A 117 30.92 -7.09 1.22
CA HIS A 117 30.43 -8.21 0.42
C HIS A 117 29.74 -7.77 -0.88
N ILE A 118 29.40 -6.49 -1.03
CA ILE A 118 28.81 -5.94 -2.24
C ILE A 118 29.93 -5.42 -3.15
N ASP A 119 30.02 -5.93 -4.38
CA ASP A 119 31.04 -5.50 -5.33
C ASP A 119 30.65 -4.20 -6.07
N VAL A 120 29.36 -4.11 -6.46
CA VAL A 120 28.83 -2.95 -7.18
C VAL A 120 27.42 -2.61 -6.69
N MET A 121 27.18 -1.34 -6.43
CA MET A 121 25.83 -0.78 -6.27
C MET A 121 25.45 -0.04 -7.55
N VAL A 122 24.28 -0.37 -8.10
CA VAL A 122 23.66 0.29 -9.24
C VAL A 122 22.69 1.35 -8.74
N LEU A 123 22.84 2.58 -9.22
CA LEU A 123 22.14 3.76 -8.73
C LEU A 123 21.05 4.18 -9.72
N GLY A 124 19.81 4.33 -9.24
CA GLY A 124 18.71 4.79 -10.08
C GLY A 124 18.22 3.73 -11.09
N GLU A 125 18.16 4.10 -12.37
CA GLU A 125 17.71 3.21 -13.45
C GLU A 125 18.84 2.25 -13.85
N GLY A 126 18.58 0.96 -13.74
CA GLY A 126 19.65 -0.04 -13.75
C GLY A 126 20.00 -0.62 -15.12
N GLU A 127 19.20 -0.42 -16.16
CA GLU A 127 19.30 -1.17 -17.40
C GLU A 127 20.66 -0.98 -18.10
N ASP A 128 21.08 0.28 -18.32
CA ASP A 128 22.38 0.57 -18.96
C ASP A 128 23.57 0.30 -18.02
N ALA A 129 23.41 0.58 -16.73
CA ALA A 129 24.46 0.37 -15.74
C ALA A 129 24.79 -1.12 -15.59
N VAL A 130 23.77 -2.00 -15.44
CA VAL A 130 23.96 -3.44 -15.33
C VAL A 130 24.55 -4.03 -16.60
N LEU A 131 24.10 -3.58 -17.79
CA LEU A 131 24.68 -3.98 -19.08
C LEU A 131 26.20 -3.73 -19.12
N ASN A 132 26.62 -2.53 -18.72
CA ASN A 132 28.03 -2.16 -18.74
C ASN A 132 28.84 -2.86 -17.63
N VAL A 133 28.23 -3.12 -16.46
CA VAL A 133 28.83 -3.95 -15.39
C VAL A 133 29.08 -5.36 -15.88
N ILE A 134 28.10 -5.99 -16.54
CA ILE A 134 28.25 -7.34 -17.10
C ILE A 134 29.35 -7.38 -18.18
N ARG A 135 29.37 -6.41 -19.11
CA ARG A 135 30.43 -6.30 -20.13
C ARG A 135 31.82 -6.15 -19.51
N SER A 136 31.93 -5.31 -18.50
CA SER A 136 33.18 -5.15 -17.76
C SER A 136 33.59 -6.44 -17.05
N TYR A 137 32.67 -7.15 -16.44
CA TYR A 137 32.94 -8.44 -15.81
C TYR A 137 33.40 -9.50 -16.81
N LEU A 138 32.83 -9.53 -18.01
CA LEU A 138 33.20 -10.44 -19.09
C LEU A 138 34.56 -10.09 -19.74
N SER A 139 35.08 -8.87 -19.58
CA SER A 139 36.33 -8.40 -20.18
C SER A 139 37.46 -8.29 -19.13
N ASP A 140 37.62 -7.14 -18.54
CA ASP A 140 38.79 -6.78 -17.73
C ASP A 140 38.46 -6.27 -16.31
N LYS A 141 37.17 -6.27 -15.93
CA LYS A 141 36.65 -5.80 -14.65
C LYS A 141 37.01 -4.31 -14.33
N LYS A 142 37.02 -3.46 -15.36
CA LYS A 142 37.26 -2.03 -15.23
C LYS A 142 35.93 -1.26 -15.16
N TYR A 143 35.60 -0.74 -13.97
CA TYR A 143 34.33 -0.02 -13.73
C TYR A 143 34.43 1.50 -13.87
N HIS A 144 35.62 2.07 -14.11
CA HIS A 144 35.85 3.52 -14.06
C HIS A 144 35.11 4.34 -15.10
N ASP A 145 34.71 3.72 -16.24
CA ASP A 145 33.96 4.37 -17.31
C ASP A 145 32.45 4.10 -17.24
N ILE A 146 32.01 3.32 -16.23
CA ILE A 146 30.59 3.01 -16.06
C ILE A 146 29.93 4.09 -15.22
N ARG A 147 28.84 4.65 -15.73
CA ARG A 147 28.00 5.63 -15.01
C ARG A 147 27.00 4.92 -14.09
N ASP A 148 26.49 5.67 -13.14
CA ASP A 148 25.38 5.25 -12.30
C ASP A 148 25.69 4.04 -11.40
N ILE A 149 26.95 3.95 -10.93
CA ILE A 149 27.37 2.91 -9.99
C ILE A 149 28.21 3.49 -8.83
N THR A 150 28.26 2.70 -7.76
CA THR A 150 29.27 2.86 -6.69
C THR A 150 29.98 1.52 -6.50
N TYR A 151 31.30 1.54 -6.38
CA TYR A 151 32.14 0.36 -6.21
C TYR A 151 33.41 0.69 -5.42
N ILE A 152 34.15 -0.31 -4.97
CA ILE A 152 35.44 -0.12 -4.29
C ILE A 152 36.60 -0.29 -5.30
N LYS A 153 37.50 0.71 -5.36
CA LYS A 153 38.75 0.63 -6.13
C LYS A 153 39.94 0.63 -5.19
N GLY A 154 40.55 -0.55 -5.03
CA GLY A 154 41.56 -0.72 -3.96
C GLY A 154 40.89 -0.63 -2.59
N SER A 155 41.16 0.45 -1.84
CA SER A 155 40.50 0.74 -0.55
C SER A 155 39.53 1.93 -0.62
N GLU A 156 39.34 2.54 -1.78
CA GLU A 156 38.60 3.78 -1.91
C GLU A 156 37.24 3.56 -2.58
N PRO A 157 36.14 4.08 -2.01
CA PRO A 157 34.84 4.05 -2.65
C PRO A 157 34.76 5.08 -3.80
N VAL A 158 34.33 4.61 -4.96
CA VAL A 158 34.16 5.41 -6.17
C VAL A 158 32.69 5.54 -6.48
N PHE A 159 32.19 6.77 -6.63
CA PHE A 159 30.85 7.10 -7.05
C PHE A 159 30.91 7.73 -8.45
N THR A 160 30.15 7.22 -9.41
CA THR A 160 30.25 7.64 -10.82
C THR A 160 29.08 8.51 -11.30
N GLY A 161 28.28 9.01 -10.36
CA GLY A 161 27.13 9.86 -10.64
C GLY A 161 25.81 9.11 -10.65
N ILE A 162 24.76 9.81 -11.02
CA ILE A 162 23.41 9.26 -11.20
C ILE A 162 22.84 9.81 -12.51
N GLY A 163 22.40 8.91 -13.36
CA GLY A 163 21.71 9.24 -14.59
C GLY A 163 20.29 8.64 -14.67
N CYS A 164 19.72 8.77 -15.83
CA CYS A 164 18.47 8.10 -16.20
C CYS A 164 18.54 7.76 -17.69
N ILE A 165 17.72 6.81 -18.10
CA ILE A 165 17.56 6.46 -19.50
C ILE A 165 16.77 7.57 -20.19
N ASP A 166 17.38 8.23 -21.17
CA ASP A 166 16.73 9.33 -21.89
C ASP A 166 15.51 8.85 -22.71
N ASP A 167 15.62 7.68 -23.31
CA ASP A 167 14.59 7.11 -24.18
C ASP A 167 14.17 5.72 -23.69
N VAL A 168 13.09 5.67 -22.91
CA VAL A 168 12.51 4.43 -22.37
C VAL A 168 11.93 3.51 -23.45
N LYS A 169 11.71 4.01 -24.67
CA LYS A 169 11.19 3.21 -25.78
C LYS A 169 12.17 2.17 -26.29
N LYS A 170 13.46 2.33 -25.96
CA LYS A 170 14.52 1.34 -26.28
C LYS A 170 14.48 0.10 -25.39
N LEU A 171 13.80 0.20 -24.24
CA LEU A 171 13.70 -0.91 -23.30
C LEU A 171 12.79 -2.00 -23.85
N SER A 172 13.26 -3.22 -23.90
CA SER A 172 12.43 -4.34 -24.29
C SER A 172 11.44 -4.74 -23.18
N SER A 173 10.29 -5.24 -23.58
CA SER A 173 9.26 -5.68 -22.62
C SER A 173 9.58 -7.10 -22.14
N PRO A 174 9.65 -7.34 -20.82
CA PRO A 174 9.85 -8.68 -20.28
C PRO A 174 8.67 -9.62 -20.56
N TYR A 175 7.48 -9.06 -20.78
CA TYR A 175 6.27 -9.82 -21.12
C TYR A 175 6.30 -10.28 -22.59
N LEU A 176 6.73 -9.40 -23.50
CA LEU A 176 6.70 -9.65 -24.93
C LEU A 176 7.94 -10.42 -25.42
N SER A 177 9.04 -10.36 -24.68
CA SER A 177 10.27 -11.10 -24.98
C SER A 177 10.25 -12.56 -24.52
N GLY A 178 9.20 -13.00 -23.79
CA GLY A 178 9.10 -14.35 -23.22
C GLY A 178 9.92 -14.56 -21.95
N GLU A 179 10.44 -13.48 -21.34
CA GLU A 179 11.26 -13.61 -20.13
C GLU A 179 10.50 -14.22 -18.95
N TYR A 180 9.18 -14.03 -18.89
CA TYR A 180 8.37 -14.57 -17.82
C TYR A 180 7.70 -15.92 -18.11
N ASP A 181 7.94 -16.54 -19.28
CA ASP A 181 7.29 -17.80 -19.65
C ASP A 181 7.65 -18.93 -18.68
N SER A 182 8.92 -19.02 -18.28
CA SER A 182 9.36 -20.00 -17.28
C SER A 182 8.77 -19.72 -15.90
N PHE A 183 8.68 -18.46 -15.50
CA PHE A 183 8.07 -18.07 -14.24
C PHE A 183 6.59 -18.46 -14.20
N LEU A 184 5.83 -18.15 -15.25
CA LEU A 184 4.40 -18.49 -15.36
C LEU A 184 4.13 -19.99 -15.41
N SER A 185 5.08 -20.78 -15.90
CA SER A 185 4.94 -22.23 -15.94
C SER A 185 4.95 -22.88 -14.54
N VAL A 186 5.61 -22.23 -13.58
CA VAL A 186 5.74 -22.69 -12.18
C VAL A 186 4.78 -21.93 -11.27
N HIS A 187 4.72 -20.60 -11.43
CA HIS A 187 3.93 -19.70 -10.60
C HIS A 187 2.73 -19.19 -11.37
N LYS A 188 1.57 -19.09 -10.70
CA LYS A 188 0.37 -18.45 -11.23
C LYS A 188 0.17 -17.12 -10.52
N PRO A 189 0.84 -16.04 -10.94
CA PRO A 189 0.77 -14.78 -10.24
C PRO A 189 -0.66 -14.23 -10.28
N HIS A 190 -1.15 -13.77 -9.13
CA HIS A 190 -2.42 -13.07 -9.03
C HIS A 190 -2.32 -11.68 -9.67
N MET A 191 -1.14 -11.08 -9.65
CA MET A 191 -0.89 -9.71 -10.10
C MET A 191 0.38 -9.63 -10.94
N VAL A 192 0.38 -8.71 -11.92
CA VAL A 192 1.58 -8.28 -12.65
C VAL A 192 1.68 -6.76 -12.66
N THR A 193 2.91 -6.25 -12.71
CA THR A 193 3.20 -4.82 -12.76
C THR A 193 3.47 -4.38 -14.19
N LEU A 194 2.77 -3.35 -14.68
CA LEU A 194 3.03 -2.69 -15.97
C LEU A 194 3.45 -1.24 -15.75
N GLU A 195 4.25 -0.71 -16.66
CA GLU A 195 4.70 0.69 -16.66
C GLU A 195 4.34 1.34 -17.99
N THR A 196 3.51 2.39 -17.95
CA THR A 196 3.15 3.15 -19.18
C THR A 196 3.93 4.43 -19.29
N THR A 197 4.34 4.99 -18.14
CA THR A 197 5.17 6.19 -18.03
C THR A 197 6.18 6.04 -16.90
N ARG A 198 7.37 6.63 -17.07
CA ARG A 198 8.43 6.69 -16.06
C ARG A 198 8.74 8.13 -15.70
N GLY A 199 8.84 8.41 -14.40
CA GLY A 199 9.15 9.72 -13.84
C GLY A 199 7.94 10.37 -13.14
N CYS A 200 8.20 11.36 -12.27
CA CYS A 200 7.20 12.12 -11.53
C CYS A 200 7.56 13.60 -11.51
N PRO A 201 6.66 14.52 -11.92
CA PRO A 201 6.96 15.95 -11.95
C PRO A 201 6.91 16.62 -10.58
N PHE A 202 6.47 15.89 -9.53
CA PHE A 202 6.33 16.41 -8.18
C PHE A 202 7.55 16.10 -7.32
N LYS A 203 7.81 16.97 -6.32
CA LYS A 203 8.95 16.88 -5.39
C LYS A 203 8.46 16.69 -3.96
N CYS A 204 7.56 15.73 -3.73
CA CYS A 204 7.12 15.46 -2.37
C CYS A 204 8.29 14.96 -1.52
N ALA A 205 8.60 15.63 -0.42
CA ALA A 205 9.81 15.37 0.38
C ALA A 205 9.88 13.94 0.95
N PHE A 206 8.75 13.27 1.12
CA PHE A 206 8.64 11.90 1.64
C PHE A 206 8.66 10.82 0.56
N CYS A 207 8.64 11.19 -0.73
CA CYS A 207 8.44 10.26 -1.83
C CYS A 207 9.70 10.16 -2.70
N ASP A 208 10.10 8.95 -3.03
CA ASP A 208 11.27 8.68 -3.85
C ASP A 208 11.05 8.91 -5.35
N TRP A 209 9.85 8.73 -5.86
CA TRP A 209 9.57 8.82 -7.30
C TRP A 209 9.98 10.16 -7.94
N GLY A 210 9.71 11.28 -7.27
CA GLY A 210 10.07 12.61 -7.77
C GLY A 210 11.52 13.02 -7.51
N GLN A 211 12.22 12.26 -6.68
CA GLN A 211 13.61 12.49 -6.27
C GLN A 211 14.58 11.60 -7.06
N SER A 212 14.08 10.49 -7.63
CA SER A 212 14.92 9.38 -8.03
C SER A 212 15.82 9.66 -9.22
N THR A 213 15.36 10.23 -10.30
CA THR A 213 16.24 10.39 -11.47
C THR A 213 15.79 11.47 -12.41
N ASN A 214 14.51 11.63 -12.65
CA ASN A 214 14.06 12.61 -13.61
C ASN A 214 12.63 13.07 -13.31
N GLN A 215 12.48 14.37 -13.15
CA GLN A 215 11.16 14.99 -12.99
C GLN A 215 10.36 15.02 -14.32
N LYS A 216 11.02 14.73 -15.44
CA LYS A 216 10.38 14.64 -16.75
C LYS A 216 9.70 13.29 -16.91
N ILE A 217 8.43 13.32 -17.25
CA ILE A 217 7.70 12.11 -17.62
C ILE A 217 8.21 11.62 -18.98
N ARG A 218 8.60 10.35 -19.06
CA ARG A 218 8.99 9.64 -20.27
C ARG A 218 7.95 8.56 -20.56
N GLU A 219 7.51 8.48 -21.81
CA GLU A 219 6.38 7.67 -22.21
C GLU A 219 6.84 6.45 -22.99
N PHE A 220 6.36 5.26 -22.63
CA PHE A 220 6.45 4.09 -23.49
C PHE A 220 5.48 4.19 -24.67
N ASP A 221 5.77 3.52 -25.77
CA ASP A 221 4.89 3.52 -26.93
C ASP A 221 3.56 2.82 -26.63
N LEU A 222 2.45 3.41 -27.11
CA LEU A 222 1.12 2.83 -26.90
C LEU A 222 1.00 1.42 -27.52
N GLU A 223 1.63 1.17 -28.66
CA GLU A 223 1.64 -0.15 -29.29
C GLU A 223 2.24 -1.22 -28.37
N ARG A 224 3.37 -0.90 -27.72
CA ARG A 224 3.96 -1.78 -26.70
C ARG A 224 2.99 -2.04 -25.56
N ILE A 225 2.39 -0.99 -25.01
CA ILE A 225 1.45 -1.09 -23.88
C ILE A 225 0.25 -1.96 -24.26
N TYR A 226 -0.31 -1.76 -25.47
CA TYR A 226 -1.42 -2.56 -25.97
C TYR A 226 -1.05 -4.04 -26.12
N ASN A 227 0.15 -4.34 -26.63
CA ASN A 227 0.62 -5.72 -26.73
C ASN A 227 0.85 -6.36 -25.35
N GLU A 228 1.35 -5.61 -24.35
CA GLU A 228 1.47 -6.08 -22.96
C GLU A 228 0.09 -6.35 -22.33
N LEU A 229 -0.90 -5.51 -22.59
CA LEU A 229 -2.29 -5.72 -22.15
C LEU A 229 -2.94 -6.94 -22.85
N GLU A 230 -2.66 -7.16 -24.15
CA GLU A 230 -3.04 -8.40 -24.84
C GLU A 230 -2.42 -9.64 -24.17
N TRP A 231 -1.15 -9.54 -23.79
CA TRP A 231 -0.46 -10.60 -23.06
C TRP A 231 -1.15 -10.89 -21.72
N VAL A 232 -1.52 -9.86 -20.94
CA VAL A 232 -2.27 -9.99 -19.67
C VAL A 232 -3.59 -10.73 -19.90
N GLY A 233 -4.38 -10.33 -20.89
CA GLY A 233 -5.65 -10.96 -21.20
C GLY A 233 -5.51 -12.43 -21.59
N LYS A 234 -4.54 -12.76 -22.46
CA LYS A 234 -4.24 -14.13 -22.91
C LYS A 234 -3.78 -15.05 -21.78
N ASN A 235 -2.97 -14.52 -20.86
CA ASN A 235 -2.47 -15.27 -19.71
C ASN A 235 -3.45 -15.25 -18.51
N LYS A 236 -4.62 -14.61 -18.67
CA LYS A 236 -5.70 -14.56 -17.64
C LYS A 236 -5.22 -14.02 -16.29
N ILE A 237 -4.40 -12.98 -16.32
CA ILE A 237 -3.89 -12.34 -15.10
C ILE A 237 -5.03 -11.57 -14.42
N PRO A 238 -5.32 -11.84 -13.12
CA PRO A 238 -6.45 -11.22 -12.44
C PRO A 238 -6.27 -9.74 -12.19
N VAL A 239 -5.07 -9.28 -11.78
CA VAL A 239 -4.83 -7.90 -11.38
C VAL A 239 -3.67 -7.30 -12.16
N ILE A 240 -3.86 -6.07 -12.64
CA ILE A 240 -2.77 -5.23 -13.16
C ILE A 240 -2.45 -4.15 -12.13
N GLU A 241 -1.20 -4.06 -11.71
CA GLU A 241 -0.66 -2.91 -11.01
C GLU A 241 0.04 -1.99 -12.02
N LEU A 242 -0.47 -0.78 -12.20
CA LEU A 242 0.22 0.25 -12.99
C LEU A 242 1.21 0.98 -12.08
N SER A 243 2.51 0.79 -12.32
CA SER A 243 3.59 1.42 -11.54
C SER A 243 3.84 2.89 -11.91
N ASP A 244 2.98 3.45 -12.73
CA ASP A 244 2.98 4.87 -13.06
C ASP A 244 2.78 5.72 -11.81
N SER A 245 3.62 6.72 -11.61
CA SER A 245 3.54 7.60 -10.44
C SER A 245 2.27 8.47 -10.41
N ASN A 246 1.62 8.69 -11.57
CA ASN A 246 0.48 9.59 -11.71
C ASN A 246 -0.38 9.22 -12.94
N LEU A 247 -1.13 8.14 -12.89
CA LEU A 247 -2.05 7.77 -13.97
C LEU A 247 -3.12 8.85 -14.18
N GLY A 248 -3.32 9.27 -15.42
CA GLY A 248 -4.24 10.36 -15.79
C GLY A 248 -3.57 11.73 -15.88
N ILE A 249 -2.26 11.84 -15.59
CA ILE A 249 -1.51 13.10 -15.79
C ILE A 249 -1.40 13.46 -17.27
N LEU A 250 -1.35 12.45 -18.15
CA LEU A 250 -1.34 12.61 -19.58
C LEU A 250 -2.70 12.27 -20.19
N LYS A 251 -3.12 13.02 -21.20
CA LYS A 251 -4.40 12.74 -21.88
C LYS A 251 -4.42 11.34 -22.54
N ARG A 252 -3.26 10.81 -22.92
CA ARG A 252 -3.15 9.46 -23.50
C ARG A 252 -3.52 8.34 -22.54
N ASP A 253 -3.47 8.59 -21.23
CA ASP A 253 -3.78 7.59 -20.20
C ASP A 253 -5.25 7.16 -20.25
N ILE A 254 -6.13 8.02 -20.77
CA ILE A 254 -7.52 7.67 -21.08
C ILE A 254 -7.57 6.52 -22.10
N LYS A 255 -6.71 6.56 -23.14
CA LYS A 255 -6.66 5.49 -24.14
C LYS A 255 -6.12 4.19 -23.57
N VAL A 256 -5.17 4.27 -22.64
CA VAL A 256 -4.68 3.08 -21.93
C VAL A 256 -5.82 2.44 -21.13
N ALA A 257 -6.58 3.23 -20.37
CA ALA A 257 -7.73 2.76 -19.62
C ALA A 257 -8.83 2.17 -20.52
N GLU A 258 -9.12 2.81 -21.65
CA GLU A 258 -10.05 2.28 -22.64
C GLU A 258 -9.62 0.90 -23.14
N TYR A 259 -8.34 0.75 -23.48
CA TYR A 259 -7.82 -0.52 -23.98
C TYR A 259 -7.82 -1.62 -22.89
N ILE A 260 -7.57 -1.28 -21.61
CA ILE A 260 -7.74 -2.23 -20.50
C ILE A 260 -9.19 -2.73 -20.43
N CYS A 261 -10.18 -1.83 -20.60
CA CYS A 261 -11.60 -2.21 -20.63
C CYS A 261 -11.91 -3.15 -21.81
N GLU A 262 -11.37 -2.87 -23.02
CA GLU A 262 -11.52 -3.74 -24.20
C GLU A 262 -10.91 -5.12 -23.98
N ILE A 263 -9.73 -5.21 -23.35
CA ILE A 263 -9.07 -6.47 -23.02
C ILE A 263 -9.92 -7.28 -22.04
N LYS A 264 -10.47 -6.63 -21.00
CA LYS A 264 -11.40 -7.29 -20.07
C LYS A 264 -12.65 -7.81 -20.78
N GLU A 265 -13.26 -7.04 -21.66
CA GLU A 265 -14.41 -7.47 -22.43
C GLU A 265 -14.09 -8.71 -23.29
N ARG A 266 -12.92 -8.70 -23.94
CA ARG A 266 -12.50 -9.77 -24.87
C ARG A 266 -12.09 -11.06 -24.15
N TYR A 267 -11.34 -10.95 -23.04
CA TYR A 267 -10.72 -12.10 -22.37
C TYR A 267 -11.34 -12.43 -21.00
N GLY A 268 -12.17 -11.54 -20.45
CA GLY A 268 -12.66 -11.63 -19.09
C GLY A 268 -11.62 -11.27 -18.00
N PHE A 269 -10.45 -10.80 -18.40
CA PHE A 269 -9.33 -10.38 -17.58
C PHE A 269 -8.70 -9.09 -18.13
N PRO A 270 -8.12 -8.24 -17.25
CA PRO A 270 -8.01 -8.38 -15.80
C PRO A 270 -9.35 -8.27 -15.08
N LYS A 271 -9.39 -8.64 -13.81
CA LYS A 271 -10.56 -8.42 -12.92
C LYS A 271 -10.49 -7.06 -12.26
N GLU A 272 -9.28 -6.60 -11.95
CA GLU A 272 -9.01 -5.37 -11.21
C GLU A 272 -7.76 -4.65 -11.73
N ILE A 273 -7.72 -3.33 -11.54
CA ILE A 273 -6.53 -2.50 -11.73
C ILE A 273 -6.19 -1.76 -10.42
N ALA A 274 -4.90 -1.77 -10.06
CA ALA A 274 -4.32 -0.94 -9.02
C ALA A 274 -3.47 0.17 -9.68
N ALA A 275 -3.67 1.42 -9.31
CA ALA A 275 -2.94 2.54 -9.89
C ALA A 275 -2.86 3.75 -8.95
N ASN A 276 -1.79 4.52 -9.07
CA ASN A 276 -1.65 5.81 -8.41
C ASN A 276 -2.17 6.91 -9.34
N PHE A 277 -3.32 7.46 -9.03
CA PHE A 277 -3.95 8.50 -9.86
C PHE A 277 -3.30 9.87 -9.68
N ALA A 278 -3.25 10.63 -10.78
CA ALA A 278 -2.70 11.98 -10.78
C ALA A 278 -3.56 12.94 -9.95
N LYS A 279 -2.90 13.74 -9.12
CA LYS A 279 -3.57 14.66 -8.18
C LYS A 279 -4.14 15.91 -8.83
N ASN A 280 -3.53 16.36 -9.94
CA ASN A 280 -3.79 17.66 -10.56
C ASN A 280 -4.44 17.56 -11.95
N SER A 281 -4.76 16.37 -12.42
CA SER A 281 -5.38 16.13 -13.73
C SER A 281 -6.82 15.63 -13.58
N HIS A 282 -7.62 16.43 -12.89
CA HIS A 282 -8.96 16.09 -12.44
C HIS A 282 -9.85 15.46 -13.53
N ASP A 283 -9.94 16.08 -14.72
CA ASP A 283 -10.85 15.62 -15.78
C ASP A 283 -10.41 14.27 -16.37
N ASN A 284 -9.11 14.09 -16.64
CA ASN A 284 -8.59 12.81 -17.15
C ASN A 284 -8.81 11.67 -16.13
N VAL A 285 -8.49 11.93 -14.86
CA VAL A 285 -8.65 10.93 -13.78
C VAL A 285 -10.10 10.52 -13.63
N ILE A 286 -11.01 11.50 -13.66
CA ILE A 286 -12.45 11.25 -13.60
C ILE A 286 -12.91 10.37 -14.76
N GLU A 287 -12.47 10.67 -15.98
CA GLU A 287 -12.85 9.92 -17.16
C GLU A 287 -12.32 8.47 -17.08
N ILE A 288 -11.07 8.29 -16.62
CA ILE A 288 -10.48 6.96 -16.40
C ILE A 288 -11.28 6.18 -15.37
N ILE A 289 -11.54 6.77 -14.19
CA ILE A 289 -12.27 6.11 -13.10
C ILE A 289 -13.68 5.73 -13.54
N LYS A 290 -14.38 6.62 -14.28
CA LYS A 290 -15.72 6.34 -14.79
C LYS A 290 -15.72 5.11 -15.71
N LYS A 291 -14.85 5.07 -16.73
CA LYS A 291 -14.73 3.97 -17.68
C LYS A 291 -14.36 2.65 -17.00
N THR A 292 -13.37 2.67 -16.11
CA THR A 292 -12.89 1.48 -15.41
C THR A 292 -13.90 0.98 -14.38
N LYS A 293 -14.69 1.87 -13.76
CA LYS A 293 -15.82 1.50 -12.90
C LYS A 293 -16.94 0.83 -13.70
N GLU A 294 -17.35 1.42 -14.83
CA GLU A 294 -18.37 0.85 -15.73
C GLU A 294 -17.96 -0.55 -16.22
N ALA A 295 -16.68 -0.77 -16.47
CA ALA A 295 -16.12 -2.08 -16.80
C ALA A 295 -15.94 -3.02 -15.59
N GLY A 296 -16.21 -2.56 -14.36
CA GLY A 296 -16.04 -3.33 -13.12
C GLY A 296 -14.56 -3.63 -12.78
N LEU A 297 -13.63 -2.74 -13.17
CA LEU A 297 -12.19 -2.87 -12.92
C LEU A 297 -11.73 -2.13 -11.67
N VAL A 298 -12.54 -1.23 -11.14
CA VAL A 298 -12.26 -0.40 -9.97
C VAL A 298 -13.41 -0.52 -9.00
N SER A 299 -13.12 -0.90 -7.77
CA SER A 299 -14.09 -1.06 -6.68
C SER A 299 -14.21 0.20 -5.81
N GLN A 300 -13.17 1.04 -5.78
CA GLN A 300 -13.11 2.29 -4.99
C GLN A 300 -12.25 3.35 -5.68
N ALA A 301 -12.46 4.61 -5.33
CA ALA A 301 -11.58 5.71 -5.69
C ALA A 301 -10.63 6.01 -4.52
N ILE A 302 -9.33 6.13 -4.80
CA ILE A 302 -8.32 6.48 -3.80
C ILE A 302 -7.84 7.92 -4.06
N LEU A 303 -7.89 8.76 -3.02
CA LEU A 303 -7.41 10.13 -3.06
C LEU A 303 -6.26 10.32 -2.07
N SER A 304 -5.04 10.41 -2.59
CA SER A 304 -3.83 10.59 -1.77
C SER A 304 -3.71 12.04 -1.28
N ILE A 305 -4.38 12.37 -0.17
CA ILE A 305 -4.37 13.72 0.44
C ILE A 305 -3.13 13.93 1.31
N GLN A 306 -2.68 12.92 2.03
CA GLN A 306 -1.61 12.84 3.03
C GLN A 306 -1.91 13.64 4.30
N THR A 307 -2.27 14.91 4.21
CA THR A 307 -2.74 15.80 5.27
C THR A 307 -3.43 17.02 4.65
N LEU A 308 -4.25 17.72 5.41
CA LEU A 308 -4.82 19.02 5.06
C LEU A 308 -4.08 20.17 5.78
N HIS A 309 -3.14 19.85 6.68
CA HIS A 309 -2.40 20.85 7.43
C HIS A 309 -1.48 21.67 6.52
N SER A 310 -1.77 22.95 6.35
CA SER A 310 -1.12 23.83 5.35
C SER A 310 0.39 23.99 5.55
N GLU A 311 0.85 24.09 6.81
CA GLU A 311 2.29 24.21 7.10
C GLU A 311 3.04 22.93 6.75
N THR A 312 2.51 21.77 7.11
CA THR A 312 3.07 20.46 6.72
C THR A 312 3.13 20.33 5.20
N LEU A 313 2.04 20.63 4.49
CA LEU A 313 2.00 20.59 3.02
C LEU A 313 3.10 21.45 2.38
N ARG A 314 3.32 22.68 2.90
CA ARG A 314 4.37 23.58 2.43
C ARG A 314 5.77 22.98 2.62
N ILE A 315 6.02 22.34 3.77
CA ILE A 315 7.32 21.76 4.12
C ILE A 315 7.63 20.54 3.27
N ILE A 316 6.63 19.68 3.06
CA ILE A 316 6.81 18.47 2.24
C ILE A 316 6.71 18.75 0.73
N GLY A 317 6.65 20.01 0.31
CA GLY A 317 6.64 20.40 -1.09
C GLY A 317 5.39 19.95 -1.86
N ARG A 318 4.24 19.82 -1.16
CA ARG A 318 3.00 19.29 -1.74
C ARG A 318 1.91 20.34 -1.83
N LYS A 319 1.20 20.34 -2.95
CA LYS A 319 -0.04 21.11 -3.13
C LYS A 319 -1.19 20.13 -3.32
N ASN A 320 -2.15 20.20 -2.42
CA ASN A 320 -3.42 19.50 -2.57
C ASN A 320 -4.38 20.31 -3.46
N LEU A 321 -5.40 19.65 -3.97
CA LEU A 321 -6.54 20.33 -4.59
C LEU A 321 -7.21 21.23 -3.55
N ASN A 322 -7.89 22.29 -4.00
CA ASN A 322 -8.71 23.07 -3.09
C ASN A 322 -9.99 22.30 -2.69
N GLU A 323 -10.63 22.72 -1.62
CA GLU A 323 -11.80 22.04 -1.08
C GLU A 323 -12.96 21.92 -2.09
N GLU A 324 -13.16 22.93 -2.94
CA GLU A 324 -14.20 22.91 -3.97
C GLU A 324 -13.99 21.78 -5.00
N HIS A 325 -12.73 21.55 -5.40
CA HIS A 325 -12.40 20.44 -6.32
C HIS A 325 -12.61 19.08 -5.66
N TYR A 326 -12.24 18.94 -4.37
CA TYR A 326 -12.54 17.71 -3.64
C TYR A 326 -14.04 17.47 -3.56
N ARG A 327 -14.85 18.46 -3.21
CA ARG A 327 -16.31 18.35 -3.16
C ARG A 327 -16.90 17.88 -4.50
N LYS A 328 -16.48 18.49 -5.61
CA LYS A 328 -16.92 18.08 -6.96
C LYS A 328 -16.54 16.65 -7.29
N SER A 329 -15.32 16.22 -6.94
CA SER A 329 -14.90 14.83 -7.14
C SER A 329 -15.75 13.86 -6.32
N LEU A 330 -16.00 14.19 -5.05
CA LEU A 330 -16.80 13.36 -4.15
C LEU A 330 -18.27 13.26 -4.60
N GLU A 331 -18.86 14.34 -5.07
CA GLU A 331 -20.22 14.33 -5.64
C GLU A 331 -20.30 13.42 -6.87
N LEU A 332 -19.30 13.51 -7.74
CA LEU A 332 -19.24 12.65 -8.92
C LEU A 332 -19.10 11.17 -8.54
N PHE A 333 -18.15 10.83 -7.66
CA PHE A 333 -17.94 9.45 -7.25
C PHE A 333 -19.17 8.86 -6.53
N ARG A 334 -19.87 9.66 -5.73
CA ARG A 334 -21.18 9.29 -5.18
C ARG A 334 -22.22 9.03 -6.27
N GLY A 335 -22.29 9.86 -7.30
CA GLY A 335 -23.17 9.64 -8.46
C GLY A 335 -22.87 8.35 -9.23
N LEU A 336 -21.64 7.85 -9.15
CA LEU A 336 -21.20 6.57 -9.72
C LEU A 336 -21.34 5.38 -8.75
N ASN A 337 -21.90 5.58 -7.56
CA ASN A 337 -21.91 4.59 -6.47
C ASN A 337 -20.51 4.01 -6.20
N LEU A 338 -19.49 4.87 -6.22
CA LEU A 338 -18.09 4.48 -6.01
C LEU A 338 -17.64 4.95 -4.63
N PRO A 339 -17.33 4.04 -3.69
CA PRO A 339 -16.73 4.39 -2.42
C PRO A 339 -15.44 5.16 -2.60
N VAL A 340 -15.20 6.13 -1.73
CA VAL A 340 -13.98 6.95 -1.77
C VAL A 340 -13.18 6.71 -0.50
N THR A 341 -11.92 6.41 -0.68
CA THR A 341 -10.93 6.28 0.40
C THR A 341 -9.87 7.35 0.24
N ILE A 342 -9.49 7.99 1.33
CA ILE A 342 -8.37 8.92 1.35
C ILE A 342 -7.15 8.26 2.02
N GLU A 343 -5.97 8.68 1.57
CA GLU A 343 -4.71 8.33 2.20
C GLU A 343 -4.23 9.50 3.03
N LEU A 344 -3.98 9.24 4.31
CA LEU A 344 -3.36 10.17 5.26
C LEU A 344 -2.00 9.64 5.70
N MET A 345 -1.12 10.53 6.15
CA MET A 345 0.18 10.15 6.71
C MET A 345 0.33 10.69 8.14
N LEU A 346 0.64 9.80 9.08
CA LEU A 346 1.03 10.15 10.45
C LEU A 346 2.55 10.25 10.55
N GLY A 347 3.07 11.32 11.17
CA GLY A 347 4.50 11.53 11.37
C GLY A 347 5.16 12.42 10.32
N LEU A 348 4.40 13.21 9.59
CA LEU A 348 4.95 14.26 8.72
C LEU A 348 5.44 15.47 9.53
N PRO A 349 6.50 16.19 9.09
CA PRO A 349 7.03 17.37 9.78
C PRO A 349 5.95 18.44 10.06
N ARG A 350 5.98 19.01 11.26
CA ARG A 350 4.97 19.99 11.76
C ARG A 350 3.55 19.46 11.93
N SER A 351 3.29 18.19 11.68
CA SER A 351 2.01 17.61 12.08
C SER A 351 1.89 17.54 13.61
N THR A 352 0.71 17.78 14.12
CA THR A 352 0.38 17.71 15.54
C THR A 352 -0.77 16.73 15.76
N THR A 353 -0.99 16.30 16.99
CA THR A 353 -2.18 15.50 17.35
C THR A 353 -3.47 16.17 16.86
N GLN A 354 -3.58 17.49 17.07
CA GLN A 354 -4.76 18.26 16.65
C GLN A 354 -4.93 18.29 15.15
N SER A 355 -3.84 18.52 14.37
CA SER A 355 -3.94 18.54 12.91
C SER A 355 -4.32 17.17 12.35
N PHE A 356 -3.78 16.09 12.91
CA PHE A 356 -4.10 14.74 12.49
C PHE A 356 -5.55 14.35 12.83
N MET A 357 -6.03 14.70 14.02
CA MET A 357 -7.45 14.52 14.38
C MET A 357 -8.38 15.33 13.46
N SER A 358 -7.96 16.53 13.04
CA SER A 358 -8.72 17.33 12.09
C SER A 358 -8.77 16.70 10.70
N ASP A 359 -7.68 16.06 10.24
CA ASP A 359 -7.66 15.31 8.97
C ASP A 359 -8.62 14.11 9.03
N LEU A 360 -8.62 13.35 10.12
CA LEU A 360 -9.58 12.25 10.34
C LEU A 360 -11.03 12.75 10.41
N GLN A 361 -11.27 13.89 11.10
CA GLN A 361 -12.60 14.47 11.20
C GLN A 361 -13.12 14.91 9.83
N TRP A 362 -12.26 15.51 8.99
CA TRP A 362 -12.63 15.87 7.63
C TRP A 362 -13.08 14.64 6.83
N ALA A 363 -12.39 13.52 6.98
CA ALA A 363 -12.84 12.27 6.35
C ALA A 363 -14.23 11.82 6.83
N CYS A 364 -14.49 11.93 8.14
CA CYS A 364 -15.80 11.64 8.70
C CYS A 364 -16.88 12.57 8.13
N ASP A 365 -16.59 13.87 8.02
CA ASP A 365 -17.53 14.87 7.52
C ASP A 365 -18.03 14.58 6.10
N PHE A 366 -17.17 13.94 5.30
CA PHE A 366 -17.50 13.51 3.94
C PHE A 366 -17.83 12.03 3.81
N ASN A 367 -17.92 11.29 4.90
CA ASN A 367 -18.17 9.84 4.90
C ASN A 367 -17.18 9.07 4.01
N LEU A 368 -15.88 9.30 4.21
CA LEU A 368 -14.82 8.67 3.42
C LEU A 368 -14.20 7.50 4.18
N GLY A 369 -13.71 6.50 3.44
CA GLY A 369 -12.74 5.55 3.95
C GLY A 369 -11.39 6.25 4.21
N VAL A 370 -10.56 5.69 5.08
CA VAL A 370 -9.24 6.25 5.39
C VAL A 370 -8.21 5.13 5.45
N TYR A 371 -7.12 5.30 4.72
CA TYR A 371 -5.87 4.57 4.95
C TYR A 371 -4.88 5.53 5.61
N VAL A 372 -4.39 5.17 6.79
CA VAL A 372 -3.33 5.92 7.46
C VAL A 372 -2.00 5.22 7.24
N HIS A 373 -1.09 5.89 6.56
CA HIS A 373 0.29 5.45 6.39
C HIS A 373 1.16 6.08 7.48
N PHE A 374 1.93 5.26 8.19
CA PHE A 374 2.97 5.78 9.07
C PHE A 374 4.16 6.22 8.23
N THR A 375 4.72 7.37 8.56
CA THR A 375 5.85 7.92 7.80
C THR A 375 7.08 7.05 7.99
N ILE A 376 7.62 6.54 6.90
CA ILE A 376 8.86 5.75 6.85
C ILE A 376 9.93 6.57 6.13
N LEU A 377 11.13 6.59 6.65
CA LEU A 377 12.27 7.22 6.00
C LEU A 377 12.86 6.29 4.94
N ILE A 378 12.57 6.59 3.68
CA ILE A 378 13.18 5.89 2.54
C ILE A 378 14.52 6.58 2.22
N PRO A 379 15.63 5.85 2.00
CA PRO A 379 16.97 6.42 1.93
C PRO A 379 17.17 7.61 0.98
N ASN A 380 16.41 7.66 -0.09
CA ASN A 380 16.59 8.65 -1.17
C ASN A 380 15.62 9.82 -1.11
N THR A 381 14.84 9.95 -0.03
CA THR A 381 13.87 11.03 0.15
C THR A 381 14.48 12.23 0.86
N GLU A 382 13.93 13.42 0.63
CA GLU A 382 14.39 14.63 1.29
C GLU A 382 14.24 14.57 2.82
N ILE A 383 13.16 13.94 3.33
CA ILE A 383 12.93 13.80 4.77
C ILE A 383 13.94 12.86 5.45
N SER A 384 14.61 11.98 4.72
CA SER A 384 15.64 11.08 5.25
C SER A 384 17.01 11.75 5.38
N ARG A 385 17.23 12.91 4.75
CA ARG A 385 18.50 13.64 4.81
C ARG A 385 18.78 14.11 6.23
N ARG A 386 20.04 14.08 6.61
CA ARG A 386 20.50 14.43 7.95
C ARG A 386 20.07 15.84 8.36
N ASP A 387 20.31 16.85 7.49
CA ASP A 387 19.94 18.24 7.74
C ASP A 387 18.44 18.43 7.96
N PHE A 388 17.61 17.71 7.22
CA PHE A 388 16.16 17.72 7.38
C PHE A 388 15.72 17.05 8.69
N ARG A 389 16.29 15.87 9.00
CA ARG A 389 16.01 15.15 10.26
C ARG A 389 16.38 15.97 11.50
N GLU A 390 17.57 16.59 11.49
CA GLU A 390 18.03 17.46 12.58
C GLU A 390 17.11 18.67 12.76
N LYS A 391 16.71 19.32 11.66
CA LYS A 391 15.83 20.49 11.65
C LYS A 391 14.47 20.22 12.28
N TYR A 392 13.85 19.08 11.96
CA TYR A 392 12.52 18.70 12.45
C TYR A 392 12.57 17.69 13.59
N LYS A 393 13.75 17.42 14.14
CA LYS A 393 14.01 16.48 15.24
C LYS A 393 13.32 15.12 15.00
N ILE A 394 13.43 14.61 13.79
CA ILE A 394 12.83 13.33 13.40
C ILE A 394 13.59 12.20 14.10
N VAL A 395 12.86 11.43 14.91
CA VAL A 395 13.36 10.20 15.55
C VAL A 395 12.66 9.01 14.92
N THR A 396 13.43 7.96 14.67
CA THR A 396 12.94 6.71 14.09
C THR A 396 13.17 5.54 15.03
N ALA A 397 12.35 4.50 14.84
CA ALA A 397 12.48 3.20 15.50
C ALA A 397 12.38 2.07 14.47
N ALA A 398 12.63 0.86 14.92
CA ALA A 398 12.47 -0.34 14.10
C ALA A 398 11.02 -0.49 13.63
N GLU A 399 10.86 -0.89 12.38
CA GLU A 399 9.55 -1.22 11.80
C GLU A 399 9.19 -2.67 12.15
N SER A 400 8.08 -2.86 12.86
CA SER A 400 7.66 -4.18 13.37
C SER A 400 7.17 -5.15 12.28
N ASN A 401 6.90 -4.65 11.07
CA ASN A 401 6.33 -5.43 9.98
C ASN A 401 7.35 -6.00 9.00
N LEU A 402 8.64 -5.65 9.16
CA LEU A 402 9.70 -6.24 8.37
C LEU A 402 10.10 -7.57 9.01
N SER A 403 9.81 -8.67 8.32
CA SER A 403 10.30 -9.99 8.72
C SER A 403 11.82 -10.02 8.53
N ASP A 404 12.56 -9.80 9.59
CA ASP A 404 13.99 -10.00 9.58
C ASP A 404 14.26 -11.50 9.59
N PRO A 405 15.17 -12.01 8.73
CA PRO A 405 15.61 -13.38 8.84
C PRO A 405 16.19 -13.63 10.24
N GLU A 406 15.69 -14.65 10.95
CA GLU A 406 16.14 -14.99 12.33
C GLU A 406 17.67 -15.14 12.42
N TYR A 407 18.30 -15.59 11.33
CA TYR A 407 19.75 -15.80 11.26
C TYR A 407 20.60 -14.55 10.97
N LEU A 408 20.01 -13.37 10.75
CA LEU A 408 20.78 -12.12 10.52
C LEU A 408 21.79 -11.86 11.63
N LEU A 409 21.34 -11.92 12.87
CA LEU A 409 22.19 -11.68 14.04
C LEU A 409 23.26 -12.76 14.20
N GLU A 410 22.94 -14.01 13.82
CA GLU A 410 23.88 -15.13 13.90
C GLU A 410 25.07 -14.96 12.94
N ILE A 411 24.84 -14.33 11.79
CA ILE A 411 25.92 -14.01 10.82
C ILE A 411 26.55 -12.62 11.07
N GLY A 412 26.23 -11.98 12.19
CA GLY A 412 26.85 -10.72 12.62
C GLY A 412 26.31 -9.47 11.91
N LEU A 413 25.18 -9.56 11.23
CA LEU A 413 24.52 -8.42 10.61
C LEU A 413 23.46 -7.81 11.56
N LYS A 414 23.32 -6.48 11.50
CA LYS A 414 22.22 -5.78 12.15
C LYS A 414 21.11 -5.53 11.14
N PRO A 415 19.84 -5.70 11.52
CA PRO A 415 18.71 -5.35 10.67
C PRO A 415 18.73 -3.88 10.24
N ILE A 416 18.39 -3.63 8.99
CA ILE A 416 18.20 -2.27 8.45
C ILE A 416 16.71 -1.98 8.49
N ASN A 417 16.17 -1.68 9.67
CA ASN A 417 14.73 -1.52 9.89
C ASN A 417 14.36 -0.28 10.73
N GLU A 418 15.32 0.52 11.18
CA GLU A 418 15.08 1.72 12.00
C GLU A 418 14.62 2.91 11.14
N ASN A 419 13.56 2.73 10.36
CA ASN A 419 13.10 3.71 9.38
C ASN A 419 11.77 4.37 9.75
N GLN A 420 10.98 3.78 10.66
CA GLN A 420 9.69 4.33 11.02
C GLN A 420 9.82 5.55 11.90
N VAL A 421 9.22 6.66 11.51
CA VAL A 421 9.13 7.87 12.33
C VAL A 421 8.28 7.58 13.56
N VAL A 422 8.80 7.94 14.74
CA VAL A 422 8.10 7.76 16.03
C VAL A 422 8.00 9.05 16.84
N SER A 423 8.76 10.09 16.51
CA SER A 423 8.57 11.43 17.08
C SER A 423 9.12 12.53 16.18
N LEU A 424 8.68 13.76 16.42
CA LEU A 424 9.01 14.99 15.73
C LEU A 424 9.13 16.13 16.75
N GLU A 425 9.65 17.31 16.33
CA GLU A 425 9.59 18.49 17.21
C GLU A 425 8.17 18.93 17.57
N SER A 426 7.18 18.57 16.75
CA SER A 426 5.76 18.93 16.91
C SER A 426 4.89 17.82 17.49
N MET A 427 5.44 16.62 17.69
CA MET A 427 4.72 15.45 18.22
C MET A 427 5.73 14.55 18.95
N SER A 428 5.62 14.46 20.27
CA SER A 428 6.43 13.55 21.08
C SER A 428 6.10 12.09 20.78
N GLN A 429 6.99 11.17 21.17
CA GLN A 429 6.77 9.74 20.99
C GLN A 429 5.46 9.25 21.65
N ASN A 430 5.17 9.74 22.85
CA ASN A 430 3.93 9.38 23.53
C ASN A 430 2.68 9.86 22.78
N GLU A 431 2.72 11.08 22.21
CA GLU A 431 1.63 11.60 21.36
C GLU A 431 1.50 10.80 20.09
N PHE A 432 2.63 10.40 19.49
CA PHE A 432 2.65 9.57 18.29
C PHE A 432 1.98 8.22 18.54
N ILE A 433 2.36 7.52 19.64
CA ILE A 433 1.74 6.25 20.06
C ILE A 433 0.23 6.43 20.29
N LYS A 434 -0.18 7.54 20.94
CA LYS A 434 -1.61 7.83 21.11
C LYS A 434 -2.34 7.98 19.78
N MET A 435 -1.74 8.64 18.80
CA MET A 435 -2.35 8.79 17.47
C MET A 435 -2.38 7.48 16.69
N MET A 436 -1.41 6.62 16.86
CA MET A 436 -1.45 5.26 16.31
C MET A 436 -2.61 4.44 16.90
N LYS A 437 -2.75 4.44 18.22
CA LYS A 437 -3.88 3.79 18.91
C LYS A 437 -5.22 4.38 18.46
N LEU A 438 -5.30 5.71 18.32
CA LEU A 438 -6.49 6.37 17.76
C LEU A 438 -6.80 5.93 16.33
N THR A 439 -5.78 5.77 15.50
CA THR A 439 -5.93 5.24 14.13
C THR A 439 -6.52 3.82 14.14
N ALA A 440 -6.03 2.96 15.03
CA ALA A 440 -6.57 1.61 15.20
C ALA A 440 -8.05 1.63 15.60
N LEU A 441 -8.42 2.48 16.57
CA LEU A 441 -9.81 2.68 16.97
C LEU A 441 -10.68 3.25 15.84
N PHE A 442 -10.13 4.21 15.09
CA PHE A 442 -10.80 4.78 13.92
C PHE A 442 -11.09 3.71 12.87
N ASN A 443 -10.10 2.90 12.54
CA ASN A 443 -10.28 1.80 11.59
C ASN A 443 -11.32 0.80 12.10
N THR A 444 -11.26 0.42 13.38
CA THR A 444 -12.20 -0.53 14.00
C THR A 444 -13.61 0.02 14.03
N PHE A 445 -13.83 1.18 14.60
CA PHE A 445 -15.19 1.66 14.89
C PHE A 445 -15.83 2.43 13.72
N TYR A 446 -15.03 3.20 12.98
CA TYR A 446 -15.50 3.96 11.84
C TYR A 446 -15.26 3.21 10.52
N GLY A 447 -14.04 2.79 10.25
CA GLY A 447 -13.66 2.09 9.02
C GLY A 447 -14.45 0.82 8.81
N GLU A 448 -14.44 -0.08 9.79
CA GLU A 448 -15.22 -1.31 9.83
C GLU A 448 -16.73 -1.08 10.09
N SER A 449 -17.14 0.18 10.18
CA SER A 449 -18.53 0.62 10.37
C SER A 449 -19.23 0.09 11.64
N ILE A 450 -18.49 -0.36 12.66
CA ILE A 450 -19.06 -0.92 13.90
C ILE A 450 -19.86 0.11 14.68
N LEU A 451 -19.38 1.37 14.74
CA LEU A 451 -20.07 2.48 15.43
C LEU A 451 -20.35 3.66 14.48
N LYS A 452 -20.17 3.50 13.19
CA LYS A 452 -20.24 4.59 12.23
C LYS A 452 -21.53 5.38 12.31
N TYR A 453 -22.67 4.71 12.33
CA TYR A 453 -23.98 5.36 12.38
C TYR A 453 -24.24 6.03 13.73
N VAL A 454 -23.80 5.40 14.82
CA VAL A 454 -23.86 5.98 16.18
C VAL A 454 -23.04 7.26 16.22
N MET A 455 -21.82 7.27 15.68
CA MET A 455 -20.96 8.46 15.65
C MET A 455 -21.52 9.58 14.79
N PHE A 456 -22.17 9.25 13.66
CA PHE A 456 -22.88 10.27 12.86
C PHE A 456 -24.06 10.89 13.60
N PHE A 457 -24.83 10.07 14.32
CA PHE A 457 -25.92 10.54 15.17
C PHE A 457 -25.41 11.48 16.28
N LEU A 458 -24.38 11.05 17.02
CA LEU A 458 -23.77 11.84 18.09
C LEU A 458 -23.28 13.20 17.60
N LYS A 459 -22.67 13.25 16.42
CA LYS A 459 -22.22 14.51 15.83
C LYS A 459 -23.39 15.43 15.46
N ASN A 460 -24.39 14.90 14.76
CA ASN A 460 -25.42 15.74 14.15
C ASN A 460 -26.53 16.17 15.11
N GLU A 461 -26.86 15.33 16.10
CA GLU A 461 -27.87 15.64 17.10
C GLU A 461 -27.26 16.27 18.38
N HIS A 462 -26.02 15.91 18.73
CA HIS A 462 -25.41 16.29 20.01
C HIS A 462 -24.09 17.05 19.88
N ASN A 463 -23.64 17.33 18.64
CA ASN A 463 -22.40 18.06 18.36
C ASN A 463 -21.12 17.41 18.95
N ILE A 464 -21.12 16.09 19.11
CA ILE A 464 -19.97 15.30 19.55
C ILE A 464 -19.25 14.80 18.32
N LEU A 465 -18.06 15.35 18.03
CA LEU A 465 -17.26 14.97 16.85
C LEU A 465 -16.90 13.48 16.91
N GLN A 466 -16.85 12.81 15.76
CA GLN A 466 -16.46 11.41 15.67
C GLN A 466 -15.07 11.16 16.25
N THR A 467 -14.12 12.02 15.92
CA THR A 467 -12.76 11.96 16.43
C THR A 467 -12.68 12.21 17.94
N GLN A 468 -13.53 13.10 18.48
CA GLN A 468 -13.64 13.34 19.92
C GLN A 468 -14.18 12.08 20.63
N PHE A 469 -15.24 11.49 20.12
CA PHE A 469 -15.82 10.26 20.68
C PHE A 469 -14.78 9.13 20.74
N LEU A 470 -14.01 8.94 19.67
CA LEU A 470 -12.93 7.94 19.65
C LEU A 470 -11.78 8.29 20.61
N TYR A 471 -11.45 9.57 20.72
CA TYR A 471 -10.44 10.05 21.66
C TYR A 471 -10.89 9.81 23.12
N ASP A 472 -12.15 10.03 23.42
CA ASP A 472 -12.73 9.77 24.76
C ASP A 472 -12.72 8.25 25.06
N LEU A 473 -13.10 7.40 24.10
CA LEU A 473 -12.99 5.94 24.25
C LEU A 473 -11.54 5.49 24.51
N GLN A 474 -10.57 6.16 23.89
CA GLN A 474 -9.15 5.85 24.11
C GLN A 474 -8.68 6.20 25.51
N HIS A 475 -9.17 7.28 26.12
CA HIS A 475 -8.62 7.86 27.34
C HIS A 475 -9.45 7.58 28.59
N ASN A 476 -10.75 7.30 28.44
CA ASN A 476 -11.63 7.03 29.57
C ASN A 476 -11.38 5.64 30.18
N ASP A 477 -11.68 5.50 31.48
CA ASP A 477 -11.75 4.20 32.10
C ASP A 477 -12.93 3.40 31.52
N LEU A 478 -12.64 2.26 30.93
CA LEU A 478 -13.62 1.33 30.35
C LEU A 478 -13.78 0.04 31.18
N SER A 479 -13.35 0.01 32.43
CA SER A 479 -13.43 -1.20 33.28
C SER A 479 -14.86 -1.71 33.44
N GLU A 480 -15.86 -0.82 33.38
CA GLU A 480 -17.29 -1.17 33.43
C GLU A 480 -17.86 -1.60 32.07
N TYR A 481 -17.07 -1.51 30.98
CA TYR A 481 -17.47 -1.78 29.59
C TYR A 481 -16.54 -2.83 28.93
N PRO A 482 -16.56 -4.08 29.40
CA PRO A 482 -15.56 -5.08 29.01
C PRO A 482 -15.56 -5.42 27.52
N GLN A 483 -16.69 -5.30 26.80
CA GLN A 483 -16.71 -5.55 25.37
C GLN A 483 -16.07 -4.39 24.59
N ILE A 484 -16.30 -3.15 25.01
CA ILE A 484 -15.63 -1.98 24.43
C ILE A 484 -14.14 -2.02 24.74
N LEU A 485 -13.78 -2.31 26.01
CA LEU A 485 -12.40 -2.46 26.46
C LEU A 485 -11.65 -3.51 25.66
N LYS A 486 -12.25 -4.68 25.49
CA LYS A 486 -11.71 -5.76 24.67
C LYS A 486 -11.43 -5.33 23.24
N LEU A 487 -12.28 -4.51 22.62
CA LEU A 487 -12.07 -3.96 21.29
C LEU A 487 -11.05 -2.81 21.26
N ARG A 488 -10.92 -2.01 22.30
CA ARG A 488 -9.93 -0.95 22.42
C ARG A 488 -8.51 -1.48 22.59
N ASP A 489 -8.34 -2.42 23.52
CA ASP A 489 -7.02 -2.89 23.95
C ASP A 489 -6.47 -4.05 23.09
N ARG A 490 -7.13 -4.29 21.97
CA ARG A 490 -6.70 -5.26 20.98
C ARG A 490 -5.35 -4.98 20.40
N GLY A 491 -4.38 -5.68 20.85
CA GLY A 491 -3.01 -5.46 20.46
C GLY A 491 -2.52 -4.16 21.10
N ASP A 492 -2.57 -4.12 22.44
CA ASP A 492 -1.69 -3.22 23.15
C ASP A 492 -0.27 -3.69 22.79
N PRO A 493 0.44 -2.96 21.91
CA PRO A 493 1.80 -3.32 21.63
C PRO A 493 2.55 -3.11 22.92
N ASP A 494 3.41 -4.03 23.29
CA ASP A 494 4.56 -3.69 24.08
C ASP A 494 5.05 -2.32 23.59
N GLU A 495 5.32 -1.37 24.46
CA GLU A 495 5.56 0.06 24.15
C GLU A 495 6.60 0.33 23.04
N THR A 496 7.20 -0.71 22.48
CA THR A 496 8.27 -0.70 21.51
C THR A 496 7.90 -1.21 20.12
N THR A 497 6.76 -1.89 19.94
CA THR A 497 6.34 -2.41 18.65
C THR A 497 5.05 -1.76 18.16
N VAL A 498 5.00 -1.42 16.87
CA VAL A 498 3.83 -0.85 16.22
C VAL A 498 2.95 -1.98 15.73
N PRO A 499 1.78 -2.23 16.32
CA PRO A 499 0.92 -3.29 15.79
C PRO A 499 0.17 -2.79 14.58
N PHE A 500 0.48 -3.33 13.43
CA PHE A 500 -0.25 -3.04 12.19
C PHE A 500 -1.34 -4.08 11.89
N THR A 501 -1.32 -5.23 12.55
CA THR A 501 -2.21 -6.35 12.22
C THR A 501 -2.70 -7.02 13.49
N GLY A 502 -3.97 -7.07 13.73
CA GLY A 502 -4.57 -7.76 14.88
C GLY A 502 -6.07 -7.58 15.00
N HIS A 503 -6.68 -6.89 14.02
CA HIS A 503 -8.10 -6.58 14.05
C HIS A 503 -9.01 -7.82 14.00
N GLU A 504 -8.59 -8.88 13.36
CA GLU A 504 -9.46 -9.97 12.94
C GLU A 504 -9.83 -10.94 14.06
N GLY A 505 -8.86 -11.35 14.86
CA GLY A 505 -9.10 -12.35 15.90
C GLY A 505 -10.12 -11.92 16.96
N VAL A 506 -10.05 -10.70 17.43
CA VAL A 506 -10.93 -10.21 18.51
C VAL A 506 -12.27 -9.73 17.97
N LEU A 507 -12.36 -9.17 16.76
CA LEU A 507 -13.66 -8.96 16.09
C LEU A 507 -14.39 -10.28 15.99
N TRP A 508 -13.67 -11.30 15.58
CA TRP A 508 -14.15 -12.65 15.54
C TRP A 508 -14.68 -13.10 16.90
N ASP A 509 -13.88 -13.07 17.96
CA ASP A 509 -14.25 -13.53 19.29
C ASP A 509 -15.40 -12.70 19.87
N THR A 510 -15.42 -11.37 19.66
CA THR A 510 -16.51 -10.51 20.13
C THR A 510 -17.83 -10.82 19.44
N VAL A 511 -17.79 -11.09 18.14
CA VAL A 511 -18.99 -11.38 17.32
C VAL A 511 -19.51 -12.80 17.54
N TYR A 512 -18.62 -13.78 17.72
CA TYR A 512 -18.99 -15.19 17.82
C TYR A 512 -19.34 -15.66 19.24
N GLU A 513 -18.61 -15.19 20.26
CA GLU A 513 -18.82 -15.68 21.61
C GLU A 513 -20.07 -15.12 22.28
N ASN A 514 -20.45 -13.88 21.99
CA ASN A 514 -21.51 -13.19 22.75
C ASN A 514 -22.48 -12.35 21.89
N GLY A 515 -22.28 -12.28 20.59
CA GLY A 515 -23.07 -11.44 19.70
C GLY A 515 -22.91 -9.94 19.96
N TRP A 516 -23.40 -9.14 19.03
CA TRP A 516 -23.36 -7.69 19.11
C TRP A 516 -24.22 -7.09 20.23
N GLU A 517 -25.14 -7.87 20.83
CA GLU A 517 -26.13 -7.36 21.78
C GLU A 517 -25.46 -6.77 23.04
N LYS A 518 -24.53 -7.49 23.66
CA LYS A 518 -23.79 -6.98 24.82
C LYS A 518 -22.96 -5.75 24.49
N PHE A 519 -22.27 -5.80 23.36
CA PHE A 519 -21.44 -4.68 22.91
C PHE A 519 -22.28 -3.40 22.74
N TYR A 520 -23.40 -3.44 22.02
CA TYR A 520 -24.23 -2.24 21.83
C TYR A 520 -24.97 -1.82 23.10
N SER A 521 -25.25 -2.73 24.04
CA SER A 521 -25.72 -2.38 25.36
C SER A 521 -24.69 -1.58 26.16
N GLU A 522 -23.41 -2.00 26.13
CA GLU A 522 -22.31 -1.25 26.77
C GLU A 522 -22.08 0.10 26.08
N VAL A 523 -22.12 0.17 24.76
CA VAL A 523 -22.03 1.43 24.01
C VAL A 523 -23.12 2.41 24.43
N LYS A 524 -24.37 1.95 24.60
CA LYS A 524 -25.47 2.76 25.11
C LYS A 524 -25.16 3.29 26.51
N GLN A 525 -24.76 2.41 27.43
CA GLN A 525 -24.43 2.78 28.80
C GLN A 525 -23.28 3.80 28.86
N TYR A 526 -22.23 3.56 28.06
CA TYR A 526 -21.09 4.49 27.97
C TYR A 526 -21.52 5.89 27.48
N ILE A 527 -22.36 5.96 26.44
CA ILE A 527 -22.86 7.24 25.91
C ILE A 527 -23.66 7.99 26.97
N LEU A 528 -24.58 7.30 27.65
CA LEU A 528 -25.43 7.91 28.67
C LEU A 528 -24.64 8.35 29.92
N ALA A 529 -23.55 7.67 30.25
CA ALA A 529 -22.72 7.99 31.38
C ALA A 529 -21.73 9.14 31.13
N ASN A 530 -21.26 9.29 29.91
CA ASN A 530 -20.17 10.24 29.61
C ASN A 530 -20.63 11.50 28.86
N TYR A 531 -21.86 11.52 28.33
CA TYR A 531 -22.40 12.66 27.59
C TYR A 531 -23.78 13.05 28.13
N ASP A 532 -24.10 14.31 28.07
CA ASP A 532 -25.42 14.83 28.48
C ASP A 532 -26.48 14.51 27.38
N ILE A 533 -26.79 13.22 27.28
CA ILE A 533 -27.72 12.65 26.29
C ILE A 533 -28.81 11.88 27.05
N ALA A 534 -30.07 12.21 26.76
CA ALA A 534 -31.19 11.49 27.34
C ALA A 534 -31.30 10.06 26.77
N ASP A 535 -31.73 9.09 27.59
CA ASP A 535 -32.11 7.76 27.13
C ASP A 535 -33.44 7.84 26.36
N GLY A 536 -33.32 8.14 25.06
CA GLY A 536 -34.43 8.39 24.15
C GLY A 536 -34.56 7.34 23.04
N GLU A 537 -35.71 7.37 22.39
CA GLU A 537 -36.02 6.45 21.29
C GLU A 537 -35.16 6.66 20.04
N GLU A 538 -34.58 7.87 19.86
CA GLU A 538 -33.67 8.18 18.76
C GLU A 538 -32.36 7.41 18.89
N LEU A 539 -31.70 7.54 20.05
CA LEU A 539 -30.48 6.79 20.35
C LEU A 539 -30.72 5.28 20.26
N GLN A 540 -31.84 4.80 20.83
CA GLN A 540 -32.19 3.37 20.74
C GLN A 540 -32.37 2.92 19.31
N THR A 541 -33.08 3.70 18.48
CA THR A 541 -33.30 3.36 17.06
C THR A 541 -31.97 3.29 16.30
N VAL A 542 -31.04 4.21 16.53
CA VAL A 542 -29.74 4.20 15.86
C VAL A 542 -28.90 2.98 16.27
N LEU A 543 -28.86 2.66 17.57
CA LEU A 543 -28.18 1.47 18.08
C LEU A 543 -28.77 0.18 17.51
N ASP A 544 -30.10 0.08 17.47
CA ASP A 544 -30.80 -1.06 16.91
C ASP A 544 -30.51 -1.23 15.41
N ILE A 545 -30.50 -0.13 14.66
CA ILE A 545 -30.14 -0.17 13.24
C ILE A 545 -28.68 -0.55 13.06
N GLN A 546 -27.77 0.07 13.83
CA GLN A 546 -26.34 -0.25 13.77
C GLN A 546 -26.11 -1.73 14.04
N GLN A 547 -26.73 -2.30 15.05
CA GLN A 547 -26.66 -3.74 15.33
C GLN A 547 -27.29 -4.58 14.22
N PHE A 548 -28.47 -4.17 13.72
CA PHE A 548 -29.21 -4.93 12.73
C PHE A 548 -28.49 -5.01 11.38
N VAL A 549 -27.68 -4.03 11.04
CA VAL A 549 -26.94 -4.04 9.78
C VAL A 549 -25.61 -4.80 9.86
N MET A 550 -25.09 -5.08 11.06
CA MET A 550 -23.83 -5.81 11.21
C MET A 550 -23.98 -7.27 10.77
N GLY A 551 -23.13 -7.65 9.80
CA GLY A 551 -22.99 -9.05 9.39
C GLY A 551 -22.19 -9.86 10.42
N TYR A 552 -22.52 -11.15 10.55
CA TYR A 552 -21.71 -12.12 11.29
C TYR A 552 -21.98 -13.52 10.75
N TYR A 553 -21.02 -14.40 10.87
CA TYR A 553 -21.18 -15.77 10.40
C TYR A 553 -22.25 -16.52 11.21
N GLY A 554 -23.01 -17.36 10.53
CA GLY A 554 -24.16 -18.07 11.12
C GLY A 554 -25.44 -17.23 11.20
N ARG A 555 -25.40 -15.95 10.78
CA ARG A 555 -26.60 -15.13 10.70
C ARG A 555 -27.47 -15.58 9.53
N THR A 556 -28.77 -15.79 9.80
CA THR A 556 -29.74 -16.10 8.74
C THR A 556 -30.13 -14.83 8.00
N LEU A 557 -29.87 -14.79 6.70
CA LEU A 557 -30.22 -13.72 5.78
C LEU A 557 -31.00 -14.29 4.58
N PRO A 558 -31.90 -13.53 3.94
CA PRO A 558 -32.25 -12.13 4.22
C PRO A 558 -33.07 -11.95 5.50
N ALA A 559 -32.86 -10.83 6.17
CA ALA A 559 -33.63 -10.42 7.36
C ALA A 559 -34.26 -9.04 7.12
N THR A 560 -35.48 -8.83 7.64
CA THR A 560 -36.20 -7.55 7.52
C THR A 560 -36.72 -7.11 8.89
N ARG A 561 -36.55 -5.82 9.22
CA ARG A 561 -37.03 -5.21 10.47
C ARG A 561 -37.56 -3.81 10.23
N GLU A 562 -38.65 -3.44 10.93
CA GLU A 562 -39.18 -2.07 10.96
C GLU A 562 -38.56 -1.29 12.11
N PHE A 563 -38.23 0.00 11.84
CA PHE A 563 -37.65 0.91 12.80
C PHE A 563 -38.51 2.16 12.92
N LYS A 564 -38.44 2.81 14.10
CA LYS A 564 -39.26 3.96 14.43
C LYS A 564 -38.94 5.19 13.60
N TYR A 565 -37.64 5.40 13.30
CA TYR A 565 -37.16 6.52 12.52
C TYR A 565 -36.40 6.04 11.29
N ASP A 566 -36.56 6.77 10.18
CA ASP A 566 -35.85 6.50 8.91
C ASP A 566 -34.41 7.05 8.97
N PHE A 567 -33.57 6.35 9.73
CA PHE A 567 -32.16 6.68 9.83
C PHE A 567 -31.42 6.56 8.50
N PRO A 568 -31.67 5.59 7.61
CA PRO A 568 -31.07 5.56 6.28
C PRO A 568 -31.27 6.84 5.48
N GLN A 569 -32.50 7.38 5.45
CA GLN A 569 -32.76 8.64 4.74
C GLN A 569 -32.11 9.84 5.47
N TYR A 570 -32.17 9.87 6.80
CA TYR A 570 -31.48 10.86 7.62
C TYR A 570 -29.97 10.85 7.33
N PHE A 571 -29.32 9.69 7.36
CA PHE A 571 -27.90 9.53 7.06
C PHE A 571 -27.54 10.00 5.63
N LYS A 572 -28.36 9.61 4.65
CA LYS A 572 -28.21 10.05 3.25
C LYS A 572 -28.28 11.58 3.11
N ASP A 573 -29.20 12.22 3.82
CA ASP A 573 -29.34 13.67 3.79
C ASP A 573 -28.14 14.39 4.44
N ILE A 574 -27.60 13.87 5.55
CA ILE A 574 -26.38 14.36 6.18
C ILE A 574 -25.19 14.28 5.22
N VAL A 575 -24.92 13.09 4.72
CA VAL A 575 -23.78 12.83 3.84
C VAL A 575 -23.91 13.60 2.52
N GLY A 576 -25.13 13.84 2.06
CA GLY A 576 -25.44 14.65 0.88
C GLY A 576 -25.37 16.16 1.11
N GLY A 577 -25.04 16.62 2.33
CA GLY A 577 -24.93 18.04 2.67
C GLY A 577 -26.26 18.79 2.66
N LYS A 578 -27.39 18.09 2.75
CA LYS A 578 -28.71 18.73 2.86
C LYS A 578 -28.90 19.31 4.26
N LYS A 579 -29.65 20.39 4.36
CA LYS A 579 -30.00 20.96 5.67
C LYS A 579 -30.81 19.95 6.46
N ASN A 580 -30.28 19.57 7.62
CA ASN A 580 -30.85 18.52 8.43
C ASN A 580 -32.10 18.95 9.19
N LYS A 581 -33.04 18.03 9.17
CA LYS A 581 -34.03 17.88 10.23
C LYS A 581 -33.43 16.97 11.30
N GLY A 582 -33.90 17.09 12.54
CA GLY A 582 -33.55 16.11 13.57
C GLY A 582 -34.07 14.73 13.21
N LEU A 583 -33.42 13.67 13.74
CA LEU A 583 -33.80 12.28 13.43
C LEU A 583 -35.29 12.02 13.73
N ALA A 584 -35.85 12.60 14.80
CA ALA A 584 -37.25 12.47 15.17
C ALA A 584 -38.25 12.96 14.11
N GLU A 585 -37.81 13.80 13.15
CA GLU A 585 -38.64 14.30 12.05
C GLU A 585 -38.72 13.35 10.85
N TYR A 586 -37.96 12.26 10.87
CA TYR A 586 -38.01 11.20 9.87
C TYR A 586 -39.00 10.12 10.32
N GLY A 587 -39.87 9.72 9.44
CA GLY A 587 -40.89 8.70 9.72
C GLY A 587 -40.31 7.32 9.95
N LYS A 588 -41.18 6.32 9.98
CA LYS A 588 -40.75 4.92 10.09
C LYS A 588 -40.08 4.43 8.81
N CYS A 589 -39.16 3.50 8.95
CA CYS A 589 -38.60 2.78 7.81
C CYS A 589 -38.59 1.26 8.03
N ARG A 590 -38.44 0.52 6.94
CA ARG A 590 -38.24 -0.91 6.95
C ARG A 590 -36.93 -1.22 6.24
N ILE A 591 -36.01 -1.86 6.95
CA ILE A 591 -34.67 -2.22 6.42
C ILE A 591 -34.65 -3.71 6.15
N LYS A 592 -34.20 -4.09 4.94
CA LYS A 592 -33.92 -5.46 4.55
C LYS A 592 -32.41 -5.62 4.38
N VAL A 593 -31.83 -6.57 5.09
CA VAL A 593 -30.41 -6.94 4.97
C VAL A 593 -30.32 -8.21 4.14
N THR A 594 -29.47 -8.21 3.13
CA THR A 594 -29.21 -9.35 2.25
C THR A 594 -27.73 -9.73 2.29
N ASP A 595 -27.43 -10.95 1.87
CA ASP A 595 -26.06 -11.46 1.75
C ASP A 595 -25.85 -12.05 0.35
N PRO A 596 -25.64 -11.20 -0.66
CA PRO A 596 -25.54 -11.65 -2.06
C PRO A 596 -24.32 -12.53 -2.31
N LEU A 597 -23.29 -12.45 -1.48
CA LEU A 597 -22.07 -13.26 -1.57
C LEU A 597 -22.09 -14.49 -0.69
N ASN A 598 -23.20 -14.69 0.06
CA ASN A 598 -23.40 -15.84 0.95
C ASN A 598 -22.30 -16.01 2.02
N LEU A 599 -21.76 -14.90 2.53
CA LEU A 599 -20.66 -14.90 3.48
C LEU A 599 -21.11 -15.28 4.90
N CYS A 600 -22.33 -14.88 5.29
CA CYS A 600 -22.89 -15.22 6.59
C CYS A 600 -23.23 -16.71 6.76
N SER A 601 -23.36 -17.47 5.67
CA SER A 601 -23.70 -18.89 5.71
C SER A 601 -22.53 -19.80 6.11
N LYS A 602 -21.31 -19.30 6.08
CA LYS A 602 -20.13 -20.03 6.53
C LYS A 602 -20.26 -20.28 8.04
N SER A 603 -20.44 -21.54 8.42
CA SER A 603 -20.80 -21.94 9.80
C SER A 603 -19.59 -22.23 10.70
N SER A 604 -18.37 -22.13 10.20
CA SER A 604 -17.16 -22.42 10.95
C SER A 604 -16.14 -21.28 10.81
N LYS A 605 -15.39 -21.07 11.90
CA LYS A 605 -14.16 -20.27 11.86
C LYS A 605 -13.37 -20.75 10.63
N PRO A 606 -13.06 -19.91 9.65
CA PRO A 606 -12.24 -20.37 8.53
C PRO A 606 -10.94 -20.90 9.09
N ASP A 607 -10.48 -22.05 8.61
CA ASP A 607 -9.14 -22.59 8.94
C ASP A 607 -8.00 -21.70 8.43
N TYR A 608 -8.32 -20.47 8.02
CA TYR A 608 -7.44 -19.45 7.52
C TYR A 608 -6.73 -18.69 8.65
N TYR A 609 -5.98 -19.41 9.46
CA TYR A 609 -4.86 -18.87 10.18
C TYR A 609 -3.55 -19.43 9.63
N GLU A 610 -3.36 -19.33 8.32
CA GLU A 610 -2.01 -19.27 7.78
C GLU A 610 -1.56 -17.81 7.78
N PRO A 611 -0.41 -17.49 8.37
CA PRO A 611 -0.03 -16.12 8.72
C PRO A 611 0.21 -15.15 7.55
N HIS A 612 0.06 -15.56 6.31
CA HIS A 612 0.56 -14.79 5.16
C HIS A 612 -0.45 -14.36 4.09
N HIS A 613 -1.69 -14.84 4.07
CA HIS A 613 -2.66 -14.46 3.02
C HIS A 613 -4.13 -14.29 3.46
N GLY A 614 -4.50 -14.56 4.71
CA GLY A 614 -5.89 -14.57 5.18
C GLY A 614 -6.47 -13.18 5.50
N HIS A 615 -5.64 -12.20 5.76
CA HIS A 615 -6.05 -10.93 6.37
C HIS A 615 -6.88 -10.03 5.45
N ILE A 616 -6.55 -9.97 4.16
CA ILE A 616 -7.22 -9.08 3.20
C ILE A 616 -8.57 -9.66 2.75
N GLU A 617 -8.67 -10.98 2.60
CA GLU A 617 -9.90 -11.63 2.15
C GLU A 617 -11.01 -11.60 3.21
N LEU A 618 -10.70 -11.79 4.49
CA LEU A 618 -11.71 -11.72 5.55
C LEU A 618 -12.19 -10.28 5.80
N ALA A 619 -11.31 -9.30 5.76
CA ALA A 619 -11.68 -7.89 5.85
C ALA A 619 -12.49 -7.44 4.64
N SER A 620 -12.14 -7.88 3.42
CA SER A 620 -12.92 -7.63 2.21
C SER A 620 -14.28 -8.35 2.23
N ASP A 621 -14.33 -9.57 2.74
CA ASP A 621 -15.55 -10.36 2.85
C ASP A 621 -16.52 -9.74 3.86
N LEU A 622 -16.06 -9.34 5.03
CA LEU A 622 -16.88 -8.62 6.01
C LEU A 622 -17.29 -7.23 5.49
N ASN A 623 -16.41 -6.54 4.78
CA ASN A 623 -16.73 -5.28 4.11
C ASN A 623 -17.77 -5.47 3.01
N ALA A 624 -17.72 -6.54 2.22
CA ALA A 624 -18.74 -6.86 1.22
C ALA A 624 -20.12 -7.08 1.86
N ILE A 625 -20.21 -7.74 3.00
CA ILE A 625 -21.46 -7.86 3.77
C ILE A 625 -21.94 -6.48 4.26
N ARG A 626 -21.04 -5.58 4.62
CA ARG A 626 -21.33 -4.22 5.15
C ARG A 626 -21.65 -3.23 4.04
N PHE A 627 -20.97 -3.32 2.90
CA PHE A 627 -21.17 -2.46 1.72
C PHE A 627 -22.21 -3.02 0.75
N GLY A 628 -22.70 -4.23 0.96
CA GLY A 628 -23.91 -4.78 0.31
C GLY A 628 -25.19 -4.00 0.64
N PHE A 629 -25.05 -2.88 1.38
CA PHE A 629 -26.05 -1.84 1.47
C PHE A 629 -26.09 -1.04 0.17
N ASP A 630 -26.86 -1.53 -0.78
CA ASP A 630 -27.44 -0.62 -1.74
C ASP A 630 -28.56 0.15 -1.03
N LEU A 631 -28.21 1.34 -0.53
CA LEU A 631 -29.18 2.31 -0.01
C LEU A 631 -30.24 2.70 -1.06
N ASN A 632 -30.03 2.29 -2.33
CA ASN A 632 -30.99 2.51 -3.41
C ASN A 632 -32.03 1.38 -3.54
N GLU A 633 -31.84 0.23 -2.88
CA GLU A 633 -32.89 -0.82 -2.82
C GLU A 633 -33.90 -0.66 -1.68
N ILE A 634 -33.87 0.45 -0.94
CA ILE A 634 -35.00 0.83 -0.09
C ILE A 634 -36.09 1.35 -1.02
N LYS A 635 -36.68 0.46 -1.79
CA LYS A 635 -37.92 0.77 -2.50
C LYS A 635 -39.07 0.68 -1.53
N ASP A 636 -39.84 1.78 -1.51
CA ASP A 636 -41.17 1.85 -0.92
C ASP A 636 -41.98 0.58 -1.24
N TYR A 637 -42.39 -0.11 -0.20
CA TYR A 637 -43.51 -1.04 -0.23
C TYR A 637 -44.64 -0.46 0.59
#